data_48de1378c453c8f8b00712be4eb277a2
#
_entry.id   48de1378c453c8f8b00712be4eb277a2
#
_cell.length_a   1.000
_cell.length_b   1.000
_cell.length_c   1.000
_cell.angle_alpha   90.00
_cell.angle_beta   90.00
_cell.angle_gamma   90.00
#
_symmetry.space_group_name_H-M   'P 1'
#
loop_
_entity.id
_entity.type
_entity.pdbx_description
1 polymer ?
#
loop_
_entity_poly.entity_id
_entity_poly.type
_entity_poly.pdbx_seq_one_letter_code
_entity_poly.pdbx_strand_id
1 'polypeptide(L)'
;MTIRTRWLVSPLLITLAATVAAQQAAEPIDTAMNSKIRAEGIDRSKIMWIEHYLTDVYGPRPIGSPNHVAAASWAVKTMTSWGMKNAHLEPFTWRGVGWLPGKATGFITSPVKANLKFEAAPWSPSTKGTVSGEVVSIVAPETPTDDELTAFFAPLAAKVKGGIVMVGPPPNVPVNFNERPKRTPDDQARDRYQPRDPNAVAGGRGGRGGGPGGPGGGGRGGRGAAQTPVSDGHLSAQQVSQRIASFLRDNPPALRLTPQGGGRIPGVIVAQNGQGQIYDDVTPQSPTVILRTDDFGRIFRIAADGTPVTVEFNVSNQYFPEGKTSYVTVADIPGTDKPDELVMLGGHLDSWTSATGATDNAIGCAIMMEAARILLATGAKPHRTIRVALWSGEEEGLLGSFAYVKEHFGSAESPTKDFAKLDAYWNIDDGTGRVRGASVFGPPEAAAIVAQYFKPFEEWGIYGAAASTARVEGGSDNGAFAVAGLPGIGTQQDNIEYNSTTWHTNLDTYERIVPEDVMHNAVVTASLMLHLANRDQMLPRFAPDAMPPVPAGRGGGRGAGADGPTAAPHVYSAAKAKPLAVHAPGLLGVGARAGGAVMTAAVVGQPAHGKVVATPDGGFVYTPSASFVGTDTFTYTVTTGGATSEAGRVTVVVK
;
A
#
# COMPACT_ATOMS: atom_id res chain seq x y z
N MET A 1 -76.91 -50.82 -1.02
CA MET A 1 -76.32 -49.85 -1.94
C MET A 1 -75.07 -49.31 -1.26
N THR A 2 -73.93 -49.94 -1.48
CA THR A 2 -72.65 -49.73 -0.75
C THR A 2 -71.66 -49.10 -1.71
N ILE A 3 -71.30 -47.86 -1.43
CA ILE A 3 -70.31 -47.07 -2.21
C ILE A 3 -68.91 -47.39 -1.63
N ARG A 4 -68.06 -47.97 -2.47
CA ARG A 4 -66.63 -48.23 -2.15
C ARG A 4 -65.82 -47.03 -2.65
N THR A 5 -65.23 -46.27 -1.74
CA THR A 5 -64.25 -45.23 -1.99
C THR A 5 -62.87 -45.85 -2.21
N ARG A 6 -62.28 -45.67 -3.38
CA ARG A 6 -60.88 -46.09 -3.66
C ARG A 6 -59.96 -44.91 -3.36
N TRP A 7 -59.01 -45.12 -2.46
CA TRP A 7 -57.88 -44.22 -2.21
C TRP A 7 -56.76 -44.53 -3.22
N LEU A 8 -56.42 -43.54 -4.04
CA LEU A 8 -55.24 -43.54 -4.92
C LEU A 8 -54.05 -43.04 -4.08
N VAL A 9 -53.09 -43.91 -3.78
CA VAL A 9 -51.82 -43.58 -3.18
C VAL A 9 -50.84 -43.33 -4.33
N SER A 10 -50.45 -42.07 -4.58
CA SER A 10 -49.34 -41.74 -5.46
C SER A 10 -48.01 -41.91 -4.73
N PRO A 11 -47.04 -42.65 -5.30
CA PRO A 11 -45.71 -42.70 -4.69
C PRO A 11 -44.95 -41.39 -5.04
N LEU A 12 -44.60 -40.65 -4.00
CA LEU A 12 -43.69 -39.50 -4.09
C LEU A 12 -42.26 -40.08 -4.23
N LEU A 13 -41.69 -39.99 -5.43
CA LEU A 13 -40.28 -40.28 -5.69
C LEU A 13 -39.45 -39.11 -5.13
N ILE A 14 -38.86 -39.33 -3.96
CA ILE A 14 -37.83 -38.44 -3.42
C ILE A 14 -36.52 -38.82 -4.13
N THR A 15 -36.13 -38.03 -5.13
CA THR A 15 -34.77 -38.06 -5.70
C THR A 15 -33.80 -37.42 -4.71
N LEU A 16 -33.06 -38.23 -3.97
CA LEU A 16 -31.91 -37.81 -3.18
C LEU A 16 -30.80 -37.43 -4.19
N ALA A 17 -30.64 -36.16 -4.46
CA ALA A 17 -29.46 -35.65 -5.14
C ALA A 17 -28.27 -35.74 -4.17
N ALA A 18 -27.52 -36.84 -4.24
CA ALA A 18 -26.23 -36.95 -3.60
C ALA A 18 -25.28 -36.00 -4.31
N THR A 19 -24.97 -34.87 -3.70
CA THR A 19 -23.84 -34.01 -4.07
C THR A 19 -22.57 -34.81 -3.78
N VAL A 20 -22.06 -35.54 -4.78
CA VAL A 20 -20.70 -36.07 -4.75
C VAL A 20 -19.79 -34.86 -4.76
N ALA A 21 -19.27 -34.46 -3.60
CA ALA A 21 -18.12 -33.57 -3.54
C ALA A 21 -17.00 -34.29 -4.30
N ALA A 22 -16.68 -33.81 -5.50
CA ALA A 22 -15.58 -34.33 -6.28
C ALA A 22 -14.32 -34.19 -5.41
N GLN A 23 -13.82 -35.31 -4.92
CA GLN A 23 -12.57 -35.31 -4.16
C GLN A 23 -11.47 -34.85 -5.11
N GLN A 24 -10.89 -33.68 -4.84
CA GLN A 24 -9.83 -33.12 -5.69
C GLN A 24 -8.71 -34.17 -5.79
N ALA A 25 -8.23 -34.40 -7.01
CA ALA A 25 -7.15 -35.34 -7.25
C ALA A 25 -5.89 -34.90 -6.47
N ALA A 26 -5.15 -35.87 -5.94
CA ALA A 26 -3.91 -35.59 -5.26
C ALA A 26 -2.87 -35.07 -6.26
N GLU A 27 -2.28 -33.91 -5.96
CA GLU A 27 -1.19 -33.36 -6.76
C GLU A 27 0.09 -34.18 -6.57
N PRO A 28 0.85 -34.45 -7.63
CA PRO A 28 2.11 -35.18 -7.51
C PRO A 28 3.15 -34.30 -6.79
N ILE A 29 3.79 -34.87 -5.77
CA ILE A 29 4.85 -34.20 -5.00
C ILE A 29 6.16 -34.93 -5.26
N ASP A 30 7.15 -34.22 -5.83
CA ASP A 30 8.51 -34.74 -5.99
C ASP A 30 9.28 -34.65 -4.67
N THR A 31 9.13 -35.70 -3.85
CA THR A 31 9.78 -35.77 -2.52
C THR A 31 11.29 -35.84 -2.61
N ALA A 32 11.84 -36.45 -3.67
CA ALA A 32 13.28 -36.55 -3.88
C ALA A 32 13.88 -35.18 -4.21
N MET A 33 13.23 -34.42 -5.08
CA MET A 33 13.65 -33.06 -5.39
C MET A 33 13.45 -32.12 -4.19
N ASN A 34 12.34 -32.26 -3.45
CA ASN A 34 12.13 -31.49 -2.21
C ASN A 34 13.26 -31.71 -1.18
N SER A 35 13.75 -32.94 -1.05
CA SER A 35 14.90 -33.24 -0.17
C SER A 35 16.17 -32.53 -0.62
N LYS A 36 16.44 -32.47 -1.92
CA LYS A 36 17.59 -31.72 -2.48
C LYS A 36 17.42 -30.20 -2.26
N ILE A 37 16.23 -29.66 -2.51
CA ILE A 37 15.91 -28.25 -2.31
C ILE A 37 16.10 -27.86 -0.84
N ARG A 38 15.62 -28.68 0.11
CA ARG A 38 15.84 -28.46 1.54
C ARG A 38 17.32 -28.44 1.91
N ALA A 39 18.08 -29.45 1.50
CA ALA A 39 19.51 -29.52 1.80
C ALA A 39 20.28 -28.34 1.20
N GLU A 40 19.99 -27.94 -0.03
CA GLU A 40 20.64 -26.78 -0.68
C GLU A 40 20.30 -25.48 0.03
N GLY A 41 19.01 -25.25 0.35
CA GLY A 41 18.54 -23.99 0.93
C GLY A 41 18.87 -23.82 2.41
N ILE A 42 19.06 -24.92 3.17
CA ILE A 42 19.44 -24.85 4.59
C ILE A 42 20.96 -24.89 4.74
N ASP A 43 21.64 -25.88 4.14
CA ASP A 43 23.06 -26.11 4.41
C ASP A 43 23.98 -25.17 3.61
N ARG A 44 23.49 -24.64 2.47
CA ARG A 44 24.30 -23.82 1.53
C ARG A 44 23.62 -22.52 1.15
N SER A 45 22.73 -22.01 2.00
CA SER A 45 22.00 -20.76 1.77
C SER A 45 22.94 -19.58 1.51
N LYS A 46 22.53 -18.74 0.56
CA LYS A 46 23.15 -17.45 0.26
C LYS A 46 22.25 -16.26 0.64
N ILE A 47 21.12 -16.53 1.28
CA ILE A 47 20.09 -15.52 1.49
C ILE A 47 20.61 -14.30 2.27
N MET A 48 21.35 -14.52 3.36
CA MET A 48 21.92 -13.43 4.15
C MET A 48 23.03 -12.68 3.42
N TRP A 49 23.74 -13.33 2.50
CA TRP A 49 24.69 -12.66 1.61
C TRP A 49 23.97 -11.78 0.59
N ILE A 50 22.84 -12.25 0.01
CA ILE A 50 22.03 -11.43 -0.90
C ILE A 50 21.48 -10.23 -0.15
N GLU A 51 20.92 -10.45 1.04
CA GLU A 51 20.36 -9.42 1.89
C GLU A 51 21.37 -8.33 2.23
N HIS A 52 22.58 -8.72 2.65
CA HIS A 52 23.70 -7.80 2.90
C HIS A 52 23.97 -6.86 1.71
N TYR A 53 24.02 -7.41 0.48
CA TYR A 53 24.24 -6.57 -0.69
C TYR A 53 23.08 -5.60 -0.94
N LEU A 54 21.83 -6.08 -0.84
CA LEU A 54 20.65 -5.26 -1.10
C LEU A 54 20.50 -4.13 -0.06
N THR A 55 20.91 -4.38 1.19
CA THR A 55 20.74 -3.44 2.30
C THR A 55 22.01 -2.63 2.60
N ASP A 56 23.09 -3.29 2.98
CA ASP A 56 24.29 -2.60 3.48
C ASP A 56 25.12 -1.98 2.37
N VAL A 57 25.20 -2.64 1.20
CA VAL A 57 26.03 -2.16 0.07
C VAL A 57 25.27 -1.12 -0.76
N TYR A 58 24.00 -1.37 -1.07
CA TYR A 58 23.20 -0.46 -1.91
C TYR A 58 22.28 0.46 -1.13
N GLY A 59 22.10 0.22 0.19
CA GLY A 59 21.37 1.09 1.12
C GLY A 59 19.90 1.27 0.75
N PRO A 60 19.26 2.37 1.17
CA PRO A 60 17.89 2.68 0.80
C PRO A 60 17.78 2.86 -0.72
N ARG A 61 16.70 2.33 -1.29
CA ARG A 61 16.53 2.15 -2.75
C ARG A 61 15.23 2.79 -3.28
N PRO A 62 14.94 4.08 -2.96
CA PRO A 62 13.70 4.67 -3.45
C PRO A 62 13.66 4.66 -4.99
N ILE A 63 12.46 4.56 -5.55
CA ILE A 63 12.24 4.50 -7.00
C ILE A 63 13.02 5.59 -7.75
N GLY A 64 13.62 5.22 -8.87
CA GLY A 64 14.36 6.15 -9.74
C GLY A 64 15.67 6.68 -9.16
N SER A 65 16.09 6.22 -7.96
CA SER A 65 17.38 6.61 -7.38
C SER A 65 18.55 5.83 -7.98
N PRO A 66 19.77 6.38 -7.95
CA PRO A 66 20.97 5.64 -8.34
C PRO A 66 21.18 4.36 -7.53
N ASN A 67 20.80 4.35 -6.25
CA ASN A 67 20.91 3.18 -5.39
C ASN A 67 20.01 2.04 -5.88
N HIS A 68 18.77 2.35 -6.25
CA HIS A 68 17.85 1.36 -6.83
C HIS A 68 18.43 0.75 -8.12
N VAL A 69 18.91 1.60 -9.04
CA VAL A 69 19.50 1.14 -10.31
C VAL A 69 20.75 0.28 -10.08
N ALA A 70 21.57 0.64 -9.09
CA ALA A 70 22.77 -0.13 -8.73
C ALA A 70 22.41 -1.50 -8.16
N ALA A 71 21.44 -1.58 -7.24
CA ALA A 71 20.94 -2.83 -6.67
C ALA A 71 20.32 -3.73 -7.76
N ALA A 72 19.47 -3.17 -8.62
CA ALA A 72 18.86 -3.87 -9.74
C ALA A 72 19.90 -4.42 -10.72
N SER A 73 20.91 -3.63 -11.07
CA SER A 73 22.02 -4.05 -11.93
C SER A 73 22.87 -5.15 -11.30
N TRP A 74 23.10 -5.09 -10.00
CA TRP A 74 23.78 -6.13 -9.24
C TRP A 74 22.97 -7.43 -9.25
N ALA A 75 21.67 -7.37 -9.04
CA ALA A 75 20.78 -8.52 -9.07
C ALA A 75 20.83 -9.21 -10.46
N VAL A 76 20.76 -8.45 -11.57
CA VAL A 76 20.93 -8.98 -12.94
C VAL A 76 22.25 -9.72 -13.08
N LYS A 77 23.37 -9.11 -12.68
CA LYS A 77 24.71 -9.74 -12.77
C LYS A 77 24.79 -11.02 -11.93
N THR A 78 24.23 -10.97 -10.73
CA THR A 78 24.26 -12.09 -9.79
C THR A 78 23.45 -13.27 -10.32
N MET A 79 22.20 -13.05 -10.74
CA MET A 79 21.34 -14.10 -11.32
C MET A 79 21.93 -14.66 -12.62
N THR A 80 22.53 -13.82 -13.47
CA THR A 80 23.27 -14.27 -14.67
C THR A 80 24.43 -15.18 -14.29
N SER A 81 25.20 -14.83 -13.24
CA SER A 81 26.35 -15.63 -12.79
C SER A 81 25.94 -17.02 -12.27
N TRP A 82 24.72 -17.17 -11.76
CA TRP A 82 24.15 -18.46 -11.35
C TRP A 82 23.64 -19.30 -12.53
N GLY A 83 23.55 -18.72 -13.72
CA GLY A 83 23.14 -19.42 -14.94
C GLY A 83 21.71 -19.11 -15.40
N MET A 84 21.01 -18.18 -14.76
CA MET A 84 19.72 -17.69 -15.25
C MET A 84 19.89 -17.04 -16.63
N LYS A 85 18.85 -17.13 -17.43
CA LYS A 85 18.78 -16.58 -18.79
C LYS A 85 17.91 -15.34 -18.81
N ASN A 86 17.98 -14.60 -19.92
CA ASN A 86 17.16 -13.42 -20.15
C ASN A 86 17.20 -12.40 -18.98
N ALA A 87 18.31 -12.34 -18.23
CA ALA A 87 18.44 -11.43 -17.10
C ALA A 87 18.68 -10.00 -17.61
N HIS A 88 17.75 -9.08 -17.29
CA HIS A 88 17.81 -7.70 -17.77
C HIS A 88 17.02 -6.75 -16.87
N LEU A 89 17.20 -5.47 -17.10
CA LEU A 89 16.39 -4.39 -16.54
C LEU A 89 15.33 -3.99 -17.57
N GLU A 90 14.06 -4.14 -17.22
CA GLU A 90 12.93 -3.74 -18.07
C GLU A 90 12.45 -2.35 -17.66
N PRO A 91 12.56 -1.33 -18.55
CA PRO A 91 12.26 0.04 -18.19
C PRO A 91 10.76 0.31 -18.17
N PHE A 92 10.34 1.16 -17.25
CA PHE A 92 9.02 1.82 -17.27
C PHE A 92 9.14 3.29 -16.86
N THR A 93 8.18 4.10 -17.29
CA THR A 93 8.17 5.53 -16.98
C THR A 93 7.15 5.82 -15.90
N TRP A 94 7.51 6.70 -14.97
CA TRP A 94 6.59 7.21 -13.94
C TRP A 94 6.66 8.74 -13.88
N ARG A 95 5.75 9.38 -13.15
CA ARG A 95 5.60 10.84 -13.14
C ARG A 95 6.55 11.56 -12.22
N GLY A 96 7.27 10.84 -11.35
CA GLY A 96 8.20 11.43 -10.40
C GLY A 96 9.63 11.48 -10.91
N VAL A 97 10.52 11.88 -10.03
CA VAL A 97 11.97 11.90 -10.23
C VAL A 97 12.66 11.11 -9.12
N GLY A 98 13.84 10.59 -9.37
CA GLY A 98 14.63 9.96 -8.34
C GLY A 98 15.05 10.95 -7.26
N TRP A 99 15.22 10.47 -6.02
CA TRP A 99 15.60 11.31 -4.88
C TRP A 99 16.36 10.48 -3.84
N LEU A 100 17.34 11.13 -3.18
CA LEU A 100 18.04 10.56 -2.02
C LEU A 100 18.26 11.63 -0.96
N PRO A 101 18.13 11.28 0.34
CA PRO A 101 18.59 12.13 1.41
C PRO A 101 20.12 12.22 1.39
N GLY A 102 20.64 13.38 1.72
CA GLY A 102 22.07 13.62 1.85
C GLY A 102 22.46 13.90 3.30
N LYS A 103 23.47 14.73 3.49
CA LYS A 103 23.93 15.10 4.83
C LYS A 103 22.88 15.95 5.55
N ALA A 104 22.59 15.61 6.81
CA ALA A 104 21.63 16.33 7.62
C ALA A 104 22.11 16.46 9.06
N THR A 105 21.96 17.69 9.64
CA THR A 105 22.22 17.97 11.04
C THR A 105 21.07 18.78 11.63
N GLY A 106 20.78 18.57 12.92
CA GLY A 106 19.70 19.28 13.61
C GLY A 106 19.98 19.35 15.11
N PHE A 107 19.77 20.54 15.69
CA PHE A 107 20.07 20.81 17.10
C PHE A 107 18.98 21.70 17.70
N ILE A 108 18.69 21.50 19.00
CA ILE A 108 18.16 22.57 19.86
C ILE A 108 19.36 23.39 20.31
N THR A 109 19.35 24.69 20.09
CA THR A 109 20.42 25.60 20.49
C THR A 109 20.07 26.39 21.76
N SER A 110 18.79 26.60 22.05
CA SER A 110 18.23 27.23 23.25
C SER A 110 16.87 26.59 23.58
N PRO A 111 16.46 26.49 24.86
CA PRO A 111 17.16 26.88 26.09
C PRO A 111 18.27 25.92 26.50
N VAL A 112 18.25 24.67 26.03
CA VAL A 112 19.24 23.64 26.33
C VAL A 112 19.77 23.05 25.04
N LYS A 113 21.08 23.01 24.87
CA LYS A 113 21.71 22.41 23.69
C LYS A 113 21.50 20.89 23.65
N ALA A 114 20.94 20.39 22.55
CA ALA A 114 20.69 18.98 22.34
C ALA A 114 20.70 18.62 20.84
N ASN A 115 21.24 17.46 20.52
CA ASN A 115 21.12 16.89 19.18
C ASN A 115 19.68 16.39 18.97
N LEU A 116 19.13 16.63 17.79
CA LEU A 116 17.83 16.11 17.37
C LEU A 116 18.02 14.86 16.53
N LYS A 117 17.09 13.92 16.65
CA LYS A 117 16.99 12.74 15.78
C LYS A 117 15.81 12.93 14.84
N PHE A 118 16.12 12.88 13.56
CA PHE A 118 15.14 13.15 12.51
C PHE A 118 15.57 12.53 11.18
N GLU A 119 14.62 12.40 10.26
CA GLU A 119 14.82 12.05 8.86
C GLU A 119 14.31 13.17 7.96
N ALA A 120 14.93 13.37 6.79
CA ALA A 120 14.34 14.20 5.76
C ALA A 120 13.07 13.53 5.25
N ALA A 121 11.99 14.29 5.10
CA ALA A 121 10.79 13.75 4.48
C ALA A 121 11.10 13.35 3.02
N PRO A 122 10.61 12.21 2.53
CA PRO A 122 10.84 11.78 1.15
C PRO A 122 10.46 12.87 0.15
N TRP A 123 11.30 13.06 -0.86
CA TRP A 123 11.21 14.16 -1.86
C TRP A 123 11.18 15.58 -1.29
N SER A 124 11.62 15.77 -0.07
CA SER A 124 11.79 17.12 0.50
C SER A 124 12.98 17.82 -0.16
N PRO A 125 12.88 19.11 -0.50
CA PRO A 125 14.04 19.89 -0.94
C PRO A 125 15.05 20.11 0.18
N SER A 126 16.27 20.50 -0.20
CA SER A 126 17.31 20.94 0.73
C SER A 126 16.95 22.26 1.43
N THR A 127 17.49 22.47 2.62
CA THR A 127 17.51 23.81 3.21
C THR A 127 18.48 24.73 2.43
N LYS A 128 18.31 26.04 2.51
CA LYS A 128 19.26 27.01 1.94
C LYS A 128 20.46 27.19 2.88
N GLY A 129 21.34 26.18 2.93
CA GLY A 129 22.41 26.10 3.91
C GLY A 129 21.86 25.85 5.33
N THR A 130 22.55 26.37 6.34
CA THR A 130 22.10 26.29 7.73
C THR A 130 20.94 27.25 7.97
N VAL A 131 19.85 26.73 8.51
CA VAL A 131 18.67 27.50 8.93
C VAL A 131 18.59 27.44 10.45
N SER A 132 18.59 28.62 11.10
CA SER A 132 18.51 28.74 12.55
C SER A 132 17.47 29.79 12.93
N GLY A 133 16.70 29.50 13.98
CA GLY A 133 15.68 30.43 14.45
C GLY A 133 14.79 29.86 15.54
N GLU A 134 13.94 30.71 16.08
CA GLU A 134 12.88 30.32 17.02
C GLU A 134 11.80 29.51 16.28
N VAL A 135 11.29 28.46 16.94
CA VAL A 135 10.24 27.61 16.38
C VAL A 135 8.88 28.27 16.52
N VAL A 136 8.17 28.39 15.41
CA VAL A 136 6.77 28.87 15.36
C VAL A 136 5.83 27.68 15.36
N SER A 137 5.02 27.53 16.41
CA SER A 137 4.03 26.45 16.50
C SER A 137 2.72 26.85 15.85
N ILE A 138 2.19 25.97 14.98
CA ILE A 138 0.86 26.08 14.37
C ILE A 138 -0.01 24.95 14.93
N VAL A 139 -0.81 25.27 15.94
CA VAL A 139 -1.81 24.35 16.52
C VAL A 139 -3.18 24.99 16.30
N ALA A 140 -3.84 24.60 15.22
CA ALA A 140 -5.17 25.13 14.91
C ALA A 140 -6.20 24.68 15.95
N PRO A 141 -7.28 25.46 16.18
CA PRO A 141 -8.42 25.03 16.99
C PRO A 141 -9.01 23.72 16.45
N GLU A 142 -9.63 22.92 17.32
CA GLU A 142 -10.11 21.56 16.95
C GLU A 142 -11.20 21.57 15.88
N THR A 143 -12.16 22.48 15.99
CA THR A 143 -13.30 22.60 15.07
C THR A 143 -13.62 24.06 14.80
N PRO A 144 -12.68 24.81 14.14
CA PRO A 144 -12.90 26.22 13.88
C PRO A 144 -13.91 26.44 12.76
N THR A 145 -14.53 27.62 12.72
CA THR A 145 -15.10 28.19 11.49
C THR A 145 -13.98 28.65 10.55
N ASP A 146 -14.30 28.95 9.29
CA ASP A 146 -13.31 29.50 8.35
C ASP A 146 -12.80 30.88 8.76
N ASP A 147 -13.67 31.71 9.32
CA ASP A 147 -13.32 33.03 9.84
C ASP A 147 -12.39 32.96 11.05
N GLU A 148 -12.69 32.04 12.00
CA GLU A 148 -11.84 31.79 13.16
C GLU A 148 -10.45 31.28 12.75
N LEU A 149 -10.38 30.39 11.77
CA LEU A 149 -9.12 29.86 11.28
C LEU A 149 -8.34 30.93 10.50
N THR A 150 -9.01 31.80 9.75
CA THR A 150 -8.40 32.94 9.08
C THR A 150 -7.84 33.97 10.09
N ALA A 151 -8.59 34.27 11.14
CA ALA A 151 -8.13 35.13 12.23
C ALA A 151 -6.94 34.52 12.99
N PHE A 152 -6.94 33.20 13.18
CA PHE A 152 -5.82 32.45 13.78
C PHE A 152 -4.54 32.56 12.94
N PHE A 153 -4.62 32.50 11.60
CA PHE A 153 -3.45 32.60 10.73
C PHE A 153 -2.89 33.99 10.58
N ALA A 154 -3.72 35.04 10.69
CA ALA A 154 -3.33 36.40 10.42
C ALA A 154 -2.05 36.87 11.18
N PRO A 155 -1.92 36.69 12.52
CA PRO A 155 -0.72 37.07 13.27
C PRO A 155 0.48 36.15 13.02
N LEU A 156 0.28 34.98 12.43
CA LEU A 156 1.33 33.98 12.19
C LEU A 156 2.04 34.19 10.85
N ALA A 157 1.40 34.79 9.86
CA ALA A 157 1.89 34.86 8.49
C ALA A 157 3.33 35.42 8.37
N ALA A 158 3.62 36.55 9.05
CA ALA A 158 4.95 37.16 9.02
C ALA A 158 6.03 36.30 9.72
N LYS A 159 5.67 35.53 10.75
CA LYS A 159 6.58 34.66 11.49
C LYS A 159 6.84 33.32 10.76
N VAL A 160 5.83 32.85 10.04
CA VAL A 160 5.88 31.57 9.29
C VAL A 160 6.72 31.75 8.03
N LYS A 161 6.54 32.85 7.29
CA LYS A 161 7.27 33.11 6.04
C LYS A 161 8.78 33.18 6.29
N GLY A 162 9.52 32.21 5.79
CA GLY A 162 10.97 32.10 6.01
C GLY A 162 11.36 31.63 7.43
N GLY A 163 10.41 31.32 8.30
CA GLY A 163 10.65 30.84 9.65
C GLY A 163 10.80 29.30 9.74
N ILE A 164 11.06 28.81 10.93
CA ILE A 164 11.04 27.36 11.24
C ILE A 164 9.71 27.04 11.91
N VAL A 165 8.94 26.14 11.30
CA VAL A 165 7.54 25.92 11.67
C VAL A 165 7.32 24.50 12.15
N MET A 166 6.66 24.37 13.29
CA MET A 166 6.16 23.11 13.84
C MET A 166 4.64 23.04 13.63
N VAL A 167 4.14 21.96 13.02
CA VAL A 167 2.71 21.82 12.68
C VAL A 167 2.05 20.71 13.47
N GLY A 168 0.99 21.06 14.17
CA GLY A 168 0.17 20.14 14.98
C GLY A 168 0.78 19.85 16.36
N PRO A 169 -0.01 19.22 17.24
CA PRO A 169 0.45 18.72 18.53
C PRO A 169 1.30 17.46 18.36
N PRO A 170 2.13 17.08 19.35
CA PRO A 170 2.81 15.80 19.35
C PRO A 170 1.79 14.66 19.35
N PRO A 171 2.02 13.60 18.55
CA PRO A 171 1.15 12.45 18.56
C PRO A 171 1.21 11.72 19.91
N ASN A 172 0.09 11.13 20.32
CA ASN A 172 0.07 10.27 21.48
C ASN A 172 0.75 8.93 21.13
N VAL A 173 1.75 8.56 21.93
CA VAL A 173 2.42 7.25 21.86
C VAL A 173 2.05 6.49 23.14
N PRO A 174 1.01 5.65 23.09
CA PRO A 174 0.55 4.93 24.28
C PRO A 174 1.58 3.88 24.72
N VAL A 175 1.68 3.67 26.02
CA VAL A 175 2.40 2.52 26.57
C VAL A 175 1.62 1.25 26.21
N ASN A 176 2.29 0.32 25.58
CA ASN A 176 1.69 -0.95 25.20
C ASN A 176 1.95 -2.00 26.29
N PHE A 177 0.92 -2.30 27.09
CA PHE A 177 0.99 -3.33 28.13
C PHE A 177 0.73 -4.75 27.60
N ASN A 178 0.18 -4.88 26.39
CA ASN A 178 -0.18 -6.15 25.77
C ASN A 178 0.36 -6.18 24.34
N GLU A 179 1.65 -6.47 24.21
CA GLU A 179 2.25 -6.66 22.88
C GLU A 179 1.59 -7.84 22.15
N ARG A 180 1.38 -7.67 20.85
CA ARG A 180 0.93 -8.77 20.02
C ARG A 180 2.04 -9.83 19.97
N PRO A 181 1.69 -11.12 19.99
CA PRO A 181 2.67 -12.17 19.78
C PRO A 181 3.44 -11.92 18.48
N LYS A 182 4.77 -12.02 18.54
CA LYS A 182 5.63 -11.90 17.36
C LYS A 182 5.35 -13.02 16.35
N ARG A 183 4.99 -14.20 16.84
CA ARG A 183 4.56 -15.35 16.03
C ARG A 183 3.08 -15.63 16.24
N THR A 184 2.40 -15.96 15.16
CA THR A 184 1.04 -16.48 15.23
C THR A 184 1.09 -17.89 15.85
N PRO A 185 0.33 -18.18 16.93
CA PRO A 185 0.23 -19.53 17.46
C PRO A 185 -0.20 -20.53 16.40
N ASP A 186 0.37 -21.73 16.44
CA ASP A 186 0.18 -22.74 15.39
C ASP A 186 -1.28 -23.18 15.21
N ASP A 187 -2.03 -23.26 16.30
CA ASP A 187 -3.47 -23.53 16.28
C ASP A 187 -4.23 -22.44 15.52
N GLN A 188 -3.95 -21.17 15.81
CA GLN A 188 -4.58 -20.03 15.13
C GLN A 188 -4.19 -19.96 13.65
N ALA A 189 -2.92 -20.25 13.31
CA ALA A 189 -2.47 -20.28 11.93
C ALA A 189 -3.15 -21.43 11.16
N ARG A 190 -3.31 -22.61 11.77
CA ARG A 190 -3.98 -23.77 11.19
C ARG A 190 -5.48 -23.53 11.00
N ASP A 191 -6.16 -22.97 12.01
CA ASP A 191 -7.61 -22.69 11.96
C ASP A 191 -8.01 -21.73 10.84
N ARG A 192 -7.07 -20.90 10.38
CA ARG A 192 -7.30 -19.98 9.25
C ARG A 192 -7.62 -20.70 7.95
N TYR A 193 -7.08 -21.92 7.77
CA TYR A 193 -7.22 -22.72 6.55
C TYR A 193 -8.15 -23.92 6.71
N GLN A 194 -8.74 -24.12 7.89
CA GLN A 194 -9.77 -25.14 8.10
C GLN A 194 -11.07 -24.74 7.37
N PRO A 195 -11.78 -25.72 6.77
CA PRO A 195 -13.11 -25.45 6.25
C PRO A 195 -14.01 -24.92 7.39
N ARG A 196 -14.58 -23.76 7.20
CA ARG A 196 -15.56 -23.23 8.16
C ARG A 196 -16.86 -24.01 8.01
N ASP A 197 -17.43 -24.47 9.12
CA ASP A 197 -18.78 -25.01 9.14
C ASP A 197 -19.74 -23.91 8.68
N PRO A 198 -20.43 -24.08 7.53
CA PRO A 198 -21.36 -23.09 7.02
C PRO A 198 -22.55 -22.84 7.96
N ASN A 199 -22.78 -23.75 8.92
CA ASN A 199 -23.86 -23.66 9.92
C ASN A 199 -23.36 -23.17 11.29
N ALA A 200 -22.07 -22.92 11.46
CA ALA A 200 -21.56 -22.33 12.70
C ALA A 200 -22.19 -20.94 12.87
N VAL A 201 -23.19 -20.86 13.78
CA VAL A 201 -23.76 -19.61 14.23
C VAL A 201 -22.58 -18.73 14.67
N ALA A 202 -22.45 -17.57 14.05
CA ALA A 202 -21.46 -16.58 14.42
C ALA A 202 -21.70 -16.17 15.89
N GLY A 203 -21.20 -17.01 16.79
CA GLY A 203 -21.22 -16.74 18.22
C GLY A 203 -20.48 -15.43 18.44
N GLY A 204 -21.17 -14.44 18.99
CA GLY A 204 -20.80 -13.04 19.14
C GLY A 204 -19.45 -12.81 19.81
N ARG A 205 -18.38 -13.07 19.07
CA ARG A 205 -17.08 -12.44 19.28
C ARG A 205 -16.98 -11.33 18.25
N GLY A 206 -17.04 -10.13 18.76
CA GLY A 206 -17.14 -8.88 18.03
C GLY A 206 -16.33 -8.86 16.75
N GLY A 207 -16.98 -8.45 15.69
CA GLY A 207 -16.48 -8.39 14.32
C GLY A 207 -15.10 -7.73 14.23
N ARG A 208 -14.07 -8.54 14.24
CA ARG A 208 -12.74 -8.27 13.75
C ARG A 208 -12.48 -9.23 12.61
N GLY A 209 -13.27 -9.07 11.57
CA GLY A 209 -13.00 -9.54 10.23
C GLY A 209 -11.96 -8.63 9.59
N GLY A 210 -10.75 -8.63 10.16
CA GLY A 210 -9.54 -8.22 9.52
C GLY A 210 -8.58 -9.29 9.89
N GLY A 211 -8.20 -10.15 8.96
CA GLY A 211 -6.95 -10.87 9.09
C GLY A 211 -5.85 -9.87 9.44
N PRO A 212 -4.74 -10.26 10.07
CA PRO A 212 -3.58 -9.39 10.18
C PRO A 212 -3.30 -8.94 8.75
N GLY A 213 -3.44 -7.62 8.54
CA GLY A 213 -3.45 -7.05 7.20
C GLY A 213 -2.24 -7.54 6.43
N GLY A 214 -2.47 -7.90 5.19
CA GLY A 214 -1.39 -7.87 4.23
C GLY A 214 -0.71 -6.50 4.26
N PRO A 215 0.49 -6.37 3.67
CA PRO A 215 1.33 -5.19 3.72
C PRO A 215 0.67 -4.01 3.05
N GLY A 216 -0.25 -3.43 3.38
CA GLY A 216 -1.05 -2.29 2.89
C GLY A 216 -1.97 -1.75 3.96
N GLY A 217 -2.02 -2.37 5.14
CA GLY A 217 -2.84 -1.95 6.27
C GLY A 217 -2.20 -0.90 7.16
N GLY A 218 -0.96 -0.51 6.88
CA GLY A 218 -0.26 0.51 7.63
C GLY A 218 -0.60 1.91 7.13
N GLY A 219 -1.04 2.78 7.99
CA GLY A 219 -1.07 4.20 7.73
C GLY A 219 -2.34 4.77 7.10
N ARG A 220 -3.43 4.03 7.00
CA ARG A 220 -4.74 4.68 7.00
C ARG A 220 -5.07 5.05 8.43
N GLY A 221 -4.66 6.27 8.83
CA GLY A 221 -5.16 6.91 10.02
C GLY A 221 -6.68 6.68 10.08
N GLY A 222 -7.12 6.02 11.18
CA GLY A 222 -8.49 5.98 11.60
C GLY A 222 -9.52 5.73 10.52
N ARG A 223 -9.61 4.50 9.97
CA ARG A 223 -10.89 4.04 9.47
C ARG A 223 -11.82 3.86 10.65
N GLY A 224 -12.73 4.83 10.82
CA GLY A 224 -13.87 4.71 11.71
C GLY A 224 -13.83 5.51 12.99
N ALA A 225 -13.04 6.58 13.12
CA ALA A 225 -13.67 7.72 13.77
C ALA A 225 -14.82 8.09 12.83
N ALA A 226 -16.06 7.73 13.20
CA ALA A 226 -17.23 8.39 12.66
C ALA A 226 -16.85 9.87 12.63
N GLN A 227 -16.89 10.50 11.44
CA GLN A 227 -16.66 11.93 11.35
C GLN A 227 -17.67 12.51 12.32
N THR A 228 -17.19 13.04 13.44
CA THR A 228 -18.07 13.71 14.40
C THR A 228 -18.84 14.72 13.56
N PRO A 229 -20.19 14.69 13.56
CA PRO A 229 -20.94 15.64 12.77
C PRO A 229 -20.47 17.02 13.15
N VAL A 230 -19.81 17.70 12.23
CA VAL A 230 -19.31 19.06 12.48
C VAL A 230 -20.55 19.95 12.54
N SER A 231 -20.68 20.74 13.58
CA SER A 231 -21.79 21.68 13.71
C SER A 231 -21.79 22.68 12.54
N ASP A 232 -22.96 23.21 12.19
CA ASP A 232 -23.13 24.11 11.06
C ASP A 232 -22.09 25.25 11.07
N GLY A 233 -21.35 25.39 9.95
CA GLY A 233 -20.33 26.44 9.77
C GLY A 233 -18.93 26.10 10.26
N HIS A 234 -18.72 24.98 10.96
CA HIS A 234 -17.38 24.56 11.41
C HIS A 234 -16.66 23.66 10.38
N LEU A 235 -15.34 23.70 10.40
CA LEU A 235 -14.49 22.94 9.50
C LEU A 235 -14.17 21.54 10.09
N SER A 236 -14.21 20.53 9.26
CA SER A 236 -13.71 19.21 9.61
C SER A 236 -12.18 19.20 9.75
N ALA A 237 -11.61 18.24 10.47
CA ALA A 237 -10.16 18.08 10.61
C ALA A 237 -9.43 18.02 9.25
N GLN A 238 -10.06 17.42 8.24
CA GLN A 238 -9.52 17.38 6.88
C GLN A 238 -9.49 18.78 6.25
N GLN A 239 -10.55 19.57 6.37
CA GLN A 239 -10.61 20.93 5.87
C GLN A 239 -9.62 21.86 6.60
N VAL A 240 -9.49 21.73 7.91
CA VAL A 240 -8.46 22.44 8.70
C VAL A 240 -7.06 22.11 8.18
N SER A 241 -6.75 20.82 7.96
CA SER A 241 -5.47 20.39 7.40
C SER A 241 -5.19 20.97 6.01
N GLN A 242 -6.20 21.06 5.16
CA GLN A 242 -6.10 21.68 3.83
C GLN A 242 -5.85 23.17 3.93
N ARG A 243 -6.52 23.87 4.85
CA ARG A 243 -6.32 25.31 5.08
C ARG A 243 -4.91 25.59 5.63
N ILE A 244 -4.39 24.75 6.54
CA ILE A 244 -2.99 24.83 6.99
C ILE A 244 -2.03 24.62 5.81
N ALA A 245 -2.27 23.64 4.96
CA ALA A 245 -1.43 23.39 3.79
C ALA A 245 -1.45 24.57 2.80
N SER A 246 -2.61 25.20 2.58
CA SER A 246 -2.72 26.42 1.76
C SER A 246 -1.98 27.60 2.39
N PHE A 247 -2.18 27.82 3.68
CA PHE A 247 -1.49 28.89 4.42
C PHE A 247 0.04 28.75 4.34
N LEU A 248 0.57 27.53 4.46
CA LEU A 248 2.01 27.26 4.33
C LEU A 248 2.53 27.42 2.90
N ARG A 249 1.72 27.16 1.87
CA ARG A 249 2.08 27.48 0.47
C ARG A 249 2.19 28.98 0.22
N ASP A 250 1.25 29.73 0.77
CA ASP A 250 1.19 31.18 0.60
C ASP A 250 2.27 31.90 1.45
N ASN A 251 2.70 31.27 2.55
CA ASN A 251 3.73 31.73 3.47
C ASN A 251 4.82 30.68 3.65
N PRO A 252 5.64 30.38 2.64
CA PRO A 252 6.57 29.25 2.67
C PRO A 252 7.60 29.40 3.79
N PRO A 253 7.65 28.47 4.76
CA PRO A 253 8.67 28.44 5.79
C PRO A 253 10.02 28.01 5.21
N ALA A 254 11.11 28.39 5.88
CA ALA A 254 12.45 27.89 5.56
C ALA A 254 12.61 26.41 5.92
N LEU A 255 11.87 25.94 6.94
CA LEU A 255 11.87 24.54 7.36
C LEU A 255 10.55 24.19 8.07
N ARG A 256 9.97 23.03 7.72
CA ARG A 256 8.88 22.40 8.47
C ARG A 256 9.42 21.28 9.36
N LEU A 257 9.01 21.31 10.61
CA LEU A 257 9.18 20.21 11.56
C LEU A 257 7.84 19.48 11.66
N THR A 258 7.85 18.19 11.37
CA THR A 258 6.67 17.34 11.51
C THR A 258 6.95 16.23 12.51
N PRO A 259 5.96 15.81 13.31
CA PRO A 259 6.14 14.63 14.13
C PRO A 259 6.07 13.39 13.23
N GLN A 260 6.66 12.30 13.69
CA GLN A 260 6.37 11.01 13.08
C GLN A 260 4.87 10.71 13.15
N GLY A 261 4.33 9.93 12.21
CA GLY A 261 2.97 9.42 12.25
C GLY A 261 2.69 8.60 13.52
N GLY A 262 1.52 8.83 14.15
CA GLY A 262 1.19 8.31 15.47
C GLY A 262 1.11 6.79 15.58
N GLY A 263 1.06 6.29 16.83
CA GLY A 263 0.77 4.88 17.16
C GLY A 263 1.98 3.94 17.24
N ARG A 264 3.19 4.42 16.98
CA ARG A 264 4.43 3.63 17.07
C ARG A 264 5.12 3.83 18.42
N ILE A 265 6.06 2.93 18.74
CA ILE A 265 6.90 3.05 19.94
C ILE A 265 7.79 4.31 19.86
N PRO A 266 8.21 4.88 21.03
CA PRO A 266 9.15 6.01 21.06
C PRO A 266 10.45 5.68 20.33
N GLY A 267 11.04 6.67 19.67
CA GLY A 267 12.31 6.51 18.96
C GLY A 267 12.21 6.05 17.50
N VAL A 268 11.05 5.58 17.09
CA VAL A 268 10.77 5.22 15.69
C VAL A 268 10.46 6.48 14.88
N ILE A 269 10.98 6.55 13.67
CA ILE A 269 10.63 7.57 12.67
C ILE A 269 10.03 6.86 11.48
N VAL A 270 8.80 7.23 11.11
CA VAL A 270 8.14 6.75 9.90
C VAL A 270 8.30 7.79 8.81
N ALA A 271 8.98 7.46 7.72
CA ALA A 271 9.13 8.33 6.56
C ALA A 271 8.62 7.59 5.32
N GLN A 272 7.51 8.06 4.81
CA GLN A 272 6.81 7.50 3.67
C GLN A 272 6.18 8.61 2.82
N ASN A 273 5.54 8.25 1.70
CA ASN A 273 4.92 9.20 0.78
C ASN A 273 3.94 10.18 1.47
N GLY A 274 3.71 11.33 0.83
CA GLY A 274 2.81 12.38 1.33
C GLY A 274 3.48 13.42 2.22
N GLN A 275 4.76 13.25 2.57
CA GLN A 275 5.54 14.25 3.31
C GLN A 275 6.28 15.21 2.38
N GLY A 276 6.67 14.74 1.21
CA GLY A 276 7.38 15.52 0.19
C GLY A 276 6.68 15.48 -1.16
N GLN A 277 7.35 16.03 -2.17
CA GLN A 277 6.86 16.09 -3.54
C GLN A 277 7.51 15.00 -4.38
N ILE A 278 6.72 14.04 -4.82
CA ILE A 278 7.19 12.93 -5.66
C ILE A 278 7.09 13.21 -7.16
N TYR A 279 6.24 14.16 -7.57
CA TYR A 279 6.02 14.50 -8.99
C TYR A 279 6.64 15.83 -9.35
N ASP A 280 7.27 15.92 -10.51
CA ASP A 280 8.00 17.09 -11.00
C ASP A 280 7.11 18.27 -11.42
N ASP A 281 5.82 18.03 -11.63
CA ASP A 281 4.84 19.03 -12.02
C ASP A 281 4.16 19.74 -10.82
N VAL A 282 4.52 19.35 -9.59
CA VAL A 282 4.00 19.99 -8.37
C VAL A 282 4.93 21.08 -7.87
N THR A 283 4.39 22.22 -7.42
CA THR A 283 5.18 23.31 -6.85
C THR A 283 6.07 22.82 -5.71
N PRO A 284 7.38 23.15 -5.71
CA PRO A 284 8.29 22.76 -4.65
C PRO A 284 7.76 23.13 -3.28
N GLN A 285 7.75 22.17 -2.37
CA GLN A 285 7.34 22.41 -0.98
C GLN A 285 8.54 22.94 -0.18
N SER A 286 8.25 23.51 0.99
CA SER A 286 9.32 23.87 1.92
C SER A 286 10.08 22.64 2.39
N PRO A 287 11.39 22.76 2.67
CA PRO A 287 12.14 21.70 3.33
C PRO A 287 11.37 21.16 4.54
N THR A 288 11.29 19.84 4.66
CA THR A 288 10.51 19.18 5.71
C THR A 288 11.34 18.07 6.33
N VAL A 289 11.36 18.03 7.66
CA VAL A 289 11.98 16.95 8.44
C VAL A 289 10.95 16.31 9.37
N ILE A 290 11.11 15.02 9.58
CA ILE A 290 10.28 14.20 10.46
C ILE A 290 11.09 13.93 11.73
N LEU A 291 10.69 14.53 12.82
CA LEU A 291 11.34 14.35 14.13
C LEU A 291 10.78 13.12 14.84
N ARG A 292 11.62 12.48 15.64
CA ARG A 292 11.11 11.53 16.64
C ARG A 292 10.05 12.20 17.51
N THR A 293 9.06 11.43 17.91
CA THR A 293 7.95 11.94 18.74
C THR A 293 8.43 12.58 20.04
N ASP A 294 9.45 12.00 20.67
CA ASP A 294 10.02 12.53 21.91
C ASP A 294 10.76 13.86 21.71
N ASP A 295 11.54 14.01 20.63
CA ASP A 295 12.21 15.27 20.29
C ASP A 295 11.19 16.34 19.89
N PHE A 296 10.22 15.99 19.04
CA PHE A 296 9.12 16.88 18.67
C PHE A 296 8.30 17.31 19.89
N GLY A 297 7.90 16.37 20.73
CA GLY A 297 7.13 16.63 21.94
C GLY A 297 7.88 17.47 22.96
N ARG A 298 9.22 17.31 23.04
CA ARG A 298 10.08 18.14 23.91
C ARG A 298 10.06 19.60 23.46
N ILE A 299 10.30 19.86 22.17
CA ILE A 299 10.25 21.22 21.60
C ILE A 299 8.85 21.81 21.82
N PHE A 300 7.80 21.05 21.52
CA PHE A 300 6.43 21.49 21.68
C PHE A 300 6.10 21.89 23.13
N ARG A 301 6.44 21.06 24.12
CA ARG A 301 6.14 21.36 25.54
C ARG A 301 6.88 22.59 26.06
N ILE A 302 8.15 22.76 25.65
CA ILE A 302 8.92 23.95 26.05
C ILE A 302 8.31 25.21 25.43
N ALA A 303 7.95 25.17 24.14
CA ALA A 303 7.33 26.31 23.48
C ALA A 303 5.92 26.62 24.01
N ALA A 304 5.16 25.59 24.41
CA ALA A 304 3.80 25.73 24.93
C ALA A 304 3.74 26.41 26.31
N ASP A 305 4.79 26.33 27.13
CA ASP A 305 4.88 27.04 28.41
C ASP A 305 5.39 28.47 28.26
N GLY A 306 5.61 28.94 27.04
CA GLY A 306 6.06 30.31 26.73
C GLY A 306 7.58 30.48 26.70
N THR A 307 8.36 29.41 26.86
CA THR A 307 9.82 29.46 26.74
C THR A 307 10.24 29.42 25.27
N PRO A 308 10.97 30.40 24.73
CA PRO A 308 11.42 30.38 23.34
C PRO A 308 12.37 29.19 23.08
N VAL A 309 12.08 28.44 22.03
CA VAL A 309 12.95 27.32 21.59
C VAL A 309 13.60 27.70 20.27
N THR A 310 14.94 27.81 20.28
CA THR A 310 15.72 28.01 19.07
C THR A 310 16.31 26.69 18.61
N VAL A 311 16.17 26.41 17.30
CA VAL A 311 16.75 25.23 16.66
C VAL A 311 17.62 25.64 15.48
N GLU A 312 18.50 24.73 15.07
CA GLU A 312 19.35 24.88 13.91
C GLU A 312 19.32 23.59 13.09
N PHE A 313 19.15 23.71 11.78
CA PHE A 313 19.16 22.59 10.85
C PHE A 313 19.96 22.89 9.59
N ASN A 314 20.62 21.87 9.06
CA ASN A 314 21.20 21.88 7.72
C ASN A 314 20.87 20.54 7.06
N VAL A 315 20.06 20.57 6.01
CA VAL A 315 19.59 19.38 5.29
C VAL A 315 19.96 19.51 3.81
N SER A 316 20.68 18.53 3.30
CA SER A 316 21.08 18.46 1.89
C SER A 316 20.48 17.20 1.27
N ASN A 317 19.64 17.35 0.27
CA ASN A 317 19.00 16.27 -0.47
C ASN A 317 19.36 16.38 -1.96
N GLN A 318 19.24 15.27 -2.69
CA GLN A 318 19.57 15.21 -4.10
C GLN A 318 18.40 14.72 -4.93
N TYR A 319 18.14 15.35 -6.05
CA TYR A 319 17.17 14.94 -7.06
C TYR A 319 17.89 14.39 -8.29
N PHE A 320 17.30 13.37 -8.88
CA PHE A 320 17.81 12.68 -10.07
C PHE A 320 16.73 12.71 -11.16
N PRO A 321 16.73 13.72 -12.05
CA PRO A 321 15.71 13.85 -13.10
C PRO A 321 15.65 12.65 -14.06
N GLU A 322 16.78 11.98 -14.29
CA GLU A 322 16.87 10.74 -15.07
C GLU A 322 16.06 9.59 -14.47
N GLY A 323 15.80 9.62 -13.17
CA GLY A 323 15.00 8.65 -12.44
C GLY A 323 13.51 8.63 -12.79
N LYS A 324 13.04 9.43 -13.78
CA LYS A 324 11.74 9.29 -14.42
C LYS A 324 11.57 7.93 -15.11
N THR A 325 12.66 7.32 -15.51
CA THR A 325 12.69 5.93 -15.95
C THR A 325 13.18 5.07 -14.78
N SER A 326 12.36 4.13 -14.35
CA SER A 326 12.73 3.10 -13.39
C SER A 326 12.68 1.73 -14.04
N TYR A 327 13.06 0.68 -13.30
CA TYR A 327 13.29 -0.61 -13.91
C TYR A 327 12.73 -1.75 -13.05
N VAL A 328 12.05 -2.68 -13.70
CA VAL A 328 11.79 -4.02 -13.16
C VAL A 328 12.99 -4.91 -13.47
N THR A 329 13.48 -5.66 -12.50
CA THR A 329 14.57 -6.64 -12.73
C THR A 329 13.96 -7.99 -13.05
N VAL A 330 14.31 -8.56 -14.21
CA VAL A 330 13.76 -9.84 -14.69
C VAL A 330 14.87 -10.83 -14.94
N ALA A 331 14.65 -12.11 -14.61
CA ALA A 331 15.54 -13.21 -15.00
C ALA A 331 14.78 -14.54 -15.05
N ASP A 332 15.18 -15.47 -15.93
CA ASP A 332 14.47 -16.69 -16.24
C ASP A 332 15.29 -17.95 -15.96
N ILE A 333 14.61 -18.98 -15.41
CA ILE A 333 15.00 -20.39 -15.54
C ILE A 333 14.13 -20.95 -16.67
N PRO A 334 14.69 -21.20 -17.88
CA PRO A 334 13.88 -21.63 -19.03
C PRO A 334 13.17 -22.95 -18.80
N GLY A 335 11.93 -23.03 -19.25
CA GLY A 335 11.16 -24.26 -19.29
C GLY A 335 11.70 -25.26 -20.33
N THR A 336 11.43 -26.54 -20.13
CA THR A 336 11.90 -27.62 -21.02
C THR A 336 10.99 -27.85 -22.20
N ASP A 337 9.71 -28.09 -21.96
CA ASP A 337 8.71 -28.47 -22.97
C ASP A 337 7.55 -27.48 -23.12
N LYS A 338 7.39 -26.59 -22.14
CA LYS A 338 6.43 -25.48 -22.15
C LYS A 338 7.11 -24.11 -21.91
N PRO A 339 8.19 -23.77 -22.65
CA PRO A 339 9.02 -22.61 -22.35
C PRO A 339 8.28 -21.26 -22.49
N ASP A 340 7.18 -21.22 -23.25
CA ASP A 340 6.34 -20.05 -23.44
C ASP A 340 5.34 -19.80 -22.30
N GLU A 341 5.10 -20.80 -21.45
CA GLU A 341 4.25 -20.68 -20.27
C GLU A 341 5.09 -20.23 -19.06
N LEU A 342 4.54 -19.38 -18.22
CA LEU A 342 5.25 -18.72 -17.13
C LEU A 342 4.67 -19.06 -15.77
N VAL A 343 5.56 -19.35 -14.81
CA VAL A 343 5.33 -19.22 -13.38
C VAL A 343 6.23 -18.10 -12.87
N MET A 344 5.69 -17.12 -12.18
CA MET A 344 6.46 -15.96 -11.72
C MET A 344 6.56 -15.91 -10.21
N LEU A 345 7.69 -15.39 -9.71
CA LEU A 345 7.92 -15.10 -8.31
C LEU A 345 8.61 -13.74 -8.19
N GLY A 346 8.26 -12.98 -7.14
CA GLY A 346 8.81 -11.64 -6.99
C GLY A 346 8.52 -10.98 -5.65
N GLY A 347 9.13 -9.84 -5.46
CA GLY A 347 8.95 -8.87 -4.40
C GLY A 347 9.49 -7.53 -4.88
N HIS A 348 9.17 -6.45 -4.20
CA HIS A 348 9.66 -5.14 -4.62
C HIS A 348 11.08 -4.87 -4.11
N LEU A 349 11.88 -4.28 -4.99
CA LEU A 349 13.28 -3.95 -4.72
C LEU A 349 13.44 -2.53 -4.15
N ASP A 350 12.52 -1.64 -4.47
CA ASP A 350 12.50 -0.30 -3.90
C ASP A 350 12.19 -0.32 -2.41
N SER A 351 12.53 0.75 -1.72
CA SER A 351 12.30 0.92 -0.29
C SER A 351 12.25 2.40 0.08
N TRP A 352 11.66 2.71 1.24
CA TRP A 352 11.78 4.02 1.85
C TRP A 352 13.21 4.30 2.33
N THR A 353 13.48 5.56 2.72
CA THR A 353 14.83 6.08 2.94
C THR A 353 15.24 6.22 4.41
N SER A 354 14.35 5.92 5.36
CA SER A 354 14.65 6.07 6.79
C SER A 354 15.67 5.06 7.31
N ALA A 355 15.75 3.89 6.65
CA ALA A 355 16.70 2.83 6.90
C ALA A 355 17.10 2.16 5.59
N THR A 356 17.58 0.92 5.66
CA THR A 356 18.08 0.20 4.47
C THR A 356 17.01 -0.62 3.75
N GLY A 357 15.75 -0.64 4.24
CA GLY A 357 14.66 -1.41 3.64
C GLY A 357 14.92 -2.91 3.68
N ALA A 358 15.35 -3.43 4.84
CA ALA A 358 15.73 -4.83 4.99
C ALA A 358 14.50 -5.75 5.04
N THR A 359 13.55 -5.45 5.93
CA THR A 359 12.32 -6.22 6.04
C THR A 359 11.27 -5.79 5.03
N ASP A 360 11.43 -4.58 4.45
CA ASP A 360 10.53 -3.93 3.51
C ASP A 360 11.30 -3.32 2.32
N ASN A 361 11.62 -4.09 1.26
CA ASN A 361 11.36 -5.53 1.08
C ASN A 361 12.59 -6.22 0.43
N ALA A 362 13.83 -5.84 0.87
CA ALA A 362 15.04 -6.49 0.38
C ALA A 362 15.00 -8.00 0.64
N ILE A 363 14.48 -8.41 1.83
CA ILE A 363 14.41 -9.83 2.17
C ILE A 363 13.44 -10.60 1.28
N GLY A 364 12.32 -10.00 0.84
CA GLY A 364 11.44 -10.60 -0.15
C GLY A 364 12.19 -10.86 -1.46
N CYS A 365 12.93 -9.87 -1.97
CA CYS A 365 13.80 -10.02 -3.14
C CYS A 365 14.88 -11.09 -2.93
N ALA A 366 15.52 -11.11 -1.76
CA ALA A 366 16.54 -12.11 -1.44
C ALA A 366 15.96 -13.54 -1.40
N ILE A 367 14.75 -13.73 -0.88
CA ILE A 367 14.04 -15.01 -0.91
C ILE A 367 13.81 -15.48 -2.35
N MET A 368 13.36 -14.59 -3.26
CA MET A 368 13.10 -14.94 -4.66
C MET A 368 14.38 -15.29 -5.44
N MET A 369 15.43 -14.49 -5.24
CA MET A 369 16.74 -14.78 -5.84
C MET A 369 17.31 -16.10 -5.32
N GLU A 370 17.22 -16.35 -4.01
CA GLU A 370 17.72 -17.58 -3.39
C GLU A 370 16.92 -18.81 -3.84
N ALA A 371 15.59 -18.71 -3.95
CA ALA A 371 14.76 -19.78 -4.47
C ALA A 371 15.17 -20.19 -5.89
N ALA A 372 15.42 -19.21 -6.76
CA ALA A 372 15.92 -19.47 -8.11
C ALA A 372 17.33 -20.11 -8.09
N ARG A 373 18.24 -19.62 -7.21
CA ARG A 373 19.57 -20.21 -7.04
C ARG A 373 19.48 -21.67 -6.57
N ILE A 374 18.61 -21.97 -5.61
CA ILE A 374 18.39 -23.34 -5.11
C ILE A 374 17.94 -24.26 -6.25
N LEU A 375 16.99 -23.82 -7.09
CA LEU A 375 16.50 -24.60 -8.22
C LEU A 375 17.61 -24.91 -9.22
N LEU A 376 18.45 -23.94 -9.55
CA LEU A 376 19.59 -24.12 -10.45
C LEU A 376 20.63 -25.07 -9.84
N ALA A 377 21.00 -24.88 -8.56
CA ALA A 377 22.00 -25.68 -7.87
C ALA A 377 21.56 -27.15 -7.70
N THR A 378 20.27 -27.42 -7.55
CA THR A 378 19.71 -28.79 -7.46
C THR A 378 19.52 -29.45 -8.82
N GLY A 379 19.75 -28.72 -9.92
CA GLY A 379 19.57 -29.22 -11.28
C GLY A 379 18.11 -29.43 -11.68
N ALA A 380 17.19 -28.68 -11.06
CA ALA A 380 15.77 -28.71 -11.40
C ALA A 380 15.53 -28.42 -12.89
N LYS A 381 14.56 -29.12 -13.47
CA LYS A 381 14.16 -29.01 -14.87
C LYS A 381 12.68 -28.66 -14.94
N PRO A 382 12.31 -27.39 -14.82
CA PRO A 382 10.92 -27.01 -14.89
C PRO A 382 10.34 -27.22 -16.29
N HIS A 383 9.08 -27.63 -16.41
CA HIS A 383 8.38 -27.70 -17.70
C HIS A 383 8.08 -26.30 -18.22
N ARG A 384 7.54 -25.40 -17.37
CA ARG A 384 7.31 -23.98 -17.66
C ARG A 384 8.50 -23.13 -17.26
N THR A 385 8.69 -22.01 -17.91
CA THR A 385 9.69 -21.03 -17.51
C THR A 385 9.35 -20.47 -16.13
N ILE A 386 10.33 -20.46 -15.21
CA ILE A 386 10.23 -19.80 -13.91
C ILE A 386 10.91 -18.44 -14.01
N ARG A 387 10.16 -17.36 -13.82
CA ARG A 387 10.62 -15.97 -13.92
C ARG A 387 10.68 -15.30 -12.57
N VAL A 388 11.86 -14.83 -12.19
CA VAL A 388 12.03 -13.87 -11.09
C VAL A 388 11.74 -12.48 -11.62
N ALA A 389 10.93 -11.71 -10.87
CA ALA A 389 10.67 -10.30 -11.11
C ALA A 389 10.86 -9.52 -9.81
N LEU A 390 11.82 -8.58 -9.79
CA LEU A 390 12.01 -7.66 -8.67
C LEU A 390 11.45 -6.31 -9.09
N TRP A 391 10.39 -5.89 -8.40
CA TRP A 391 9.61 -4.72 -8.78
C TRP A 391 10.24 -3.42 -8.33
N SER A 392 9.75 -2.30 -8.84
CA SER A 392 10.12 -0.96 -8.44
C SER A 392 8.90 -0.07 -8.37
N GLY A 393 8.86 0.82 -7.38
CA GLY A 393 7.74 1.73 -7.17
C GLY A 393 6.52 1.04 -6.58
N GLU A 394 6.72 -0.02 -5.80
CA GLU A 394 5.67 -0.60 -4.98
C GLU A 394 5.19 0.41 -3.97
N GLU A 395 6.13 1.04 -3.29
CA GLU A 395 5.95 2.04 -2.24
C GLU A 395 5.18 3.29 -2.71
N GLU A 396 5.26 3.62 -3.98
CA GLU A 396 4.52 4.72 -4.61
C GLU A 396 3.19 4.27 -5.25
N GLY A 397 2.82 2.99 -5.09
CA GLY A 397 1.55 2.43 -5.51
C GLY A 397 1.64 1.38 -6.62
N LEU A 398 2.52 0.39 -6.45
CA LEU A 398 2.65 -0.79 -7.32
C LEU A 398 3.03 -0.43 -8.78
N LEU A 399 3.79 0.66 -8.99
CA LEU A 399 3.98 1.27 -10.32
C LEU A 399 4.58 0.29 -11.32
N GLY A 400 5.64 -0.43 -10.92
CA GLY A 400 6.35 -1.36 -11.79
C GLY A 400 5.56 -2.61 -12.11
N SER A 401 4.91 -3.22 -11.13
CA SER A 401 4.10 -4.42 -11.36
C SER A 401 2.86 -4.12 -12.20
N PHE A 402 2.18 -2.97 -12.00
CA PHE A 402 1.08 -2.55 -12.88
C PHE A 402 1.55 -2.27 -14.31
N ALA A 403 2.68 -1.58 -14.49
CA ALA A 403 3.23 -1.32 -15.81
C ALA A 403 3.54 -2.63 -16.54
N TYR A 404 4.23 -3.54 -15.86
CA TYR A 404 4.60 -4.85 -16.39
C TYR A 404 3.37 -5.70 -16.75
N VAL A 405 2.40 -5.83 -15.83
CA VAL A 405 1.18 -6.61 -16.05
C VAL A 405 0.38 -6.05 -17.22
N LYS A 406 0.23 -4.72 -17.29
CA LYS A 406 -0.47 -4.05 -18.39
C LYS A 406 0.19 -4.32 -19.74
N GLU A 407 1.51 -4.25 -19.82
CA GLU A 407 2.27 -4.40 -21.07
C GLU A 407 2.29 -5.86 -21.54
N HIS A 408 2.59 -6.80 -20.65
CA HIS A 408 2.75 -8.20 -21.01
C HIS A 408 1.44 -8.97 -21.07
N PHE A 409 0.54 -8.74 -20.14
CA PHE A 409 -0.66 -9.57 -19.98
C PHE A 409 -1.97 -8.84 -20.26
N GLY A 410 -2.03 -7.52 -20.07
CA GLY A 410 -3.31 -6.78 -20.13
C GLY A 410 -4.20 -7.08 -18.93
N SER A 411 -5.48 -7.32 -19.16
CA SER A 411 -6.46 -7.71 -18.13
C SER A 411 -7.46 -8.73 -18.67
N ALA A 412 -8.27 -9.30 -17.79
CA ALA A 412 -9.35 -10.22 -18.18
C ALA A 412 -10.34 -9.57 -19.16
N GLU A 413 -10.53 -8.24 -19.06
CA GLU A 413 -11.40 -7.46 -19.95
C GLU A 413 -10.71 -7.08 -21.27
N SER A 414 -9.37 -7.01 -21.28
CA SER A 414 -8.56 -6.65 -22.44
C SER A 414 -7.23 -7.43 -22.44
N PRO A 415 -7.29 -8.75 -22.66
CA PRO A 415 -6.11 -9.59 -22.57
C PRO A 415 -5.18 -9.40 -23.76
N THR A 416 -3.86 -9.45 -23.51
CA THR A 416 -2.86 -9.65 -24.56
C THR A 416 -2.81 -11.13 -24.97
N LYS A 417 -2.05 -11.44 -26.01
CA LYS A 417 -1.80 -12.84 -26.44
C LYS A 417 -1.12 -13.69 -25.34
N ASP A 418 -0.40 -13.06 -24.41
CA ASP A 418 0.37 -13.74 -23.37
C ASP A 418 -0.40 -13.85 -22.04
N PHE A 419 -1.61 -13.27 -21.92
CA PHE A 419 -2.49 -13.39 -20.76
C PHE A 419 -2.73 -14.84 -20.36
N ALA A 420 -2.98 -15.70 -21.33
CA ALA A 420 -3.24 -17.12 -21.09
C ALA A 420 -2.00 -17.93 -20.72
N LYS A 421 -0.79 -17.38 -20.93
CA LYS A 421 0.47 -18.09 -20.71
C LYS A 421 1.00 -17.98 -19.27
N LEU A 422 0.51 -17.03 -18.47
CA LEU A 422 0.90 -16.90 -17.07
C LEU A 422 0.14 -17.92 -16.23
N ASP A 423 0.81 -18.82 -15.55
CA ASP A 423 0.17 -19.78 -14.64
C ASP A 423 -0.16 -19.12 -13.30
N ALA A 424 0.84 -18.58 -12.60
CA ALA A 424 0.69 -17.91 -11.32
C ALA A 424 1.84 -16.93 -11.07
N TYR A 425 1.59 -15.96 -10.18
CA TYR A 425 2.59 -15.09 -9.61
C TYR A 425 2.61 -15.21 -8.08
N TRP A 426 3.77 -15.55 -7.52
CA TRP A 426 4.02 -15.67 -6.08
C TRP A 426 4.75 -14.44 -5.55
N ASN A 427 4.22 -13.82 -4.48
CA ASN A 427 4.73 -12.59 -3.87
C ASN A 427 5.05 -12.77 -2.39
N ILE A 428 6.17 -12.21 -1.95
CA ILE A 428 6.52 -12.08 -0.53
C ILE A 428 6.79 -10.61 -0.21
N ASP A 429 6.08 -10.11 0.81
CA ASP A 429 6.18 -8.72 1.26
C ASP A 429 5.53 -8.53 2.65
N ASP A 430 5.89 -9.39 3.61
CA ASP A 430 5.37 -9.37 4.99
C ASP A 430 6.51 -9.44 6.02
N GLY A 431 7.69 -8.90 5.66
CA GLY A 431 8.85 -8.86 6.54
C GLY A 431 9.59 -10.19 6.66
N THR A 432 10.25 -10.38 7.79
CA THR A 432 11.20 -11.47 8.04
C THR A 432 10.57 -12.79 8.51
N GLY A 433 9.28 -12.78 8.89
CA GLY A 433 8.65 -13.95 9.51
C GLY A 433 8.47 -15.14 8.57
N ARG A 434 8.35 -16.34 9.16
CA ARG A 434 8.08 -17.54 8.36
C ARG A 434 6.70 -17.47 7.68
N VAL A 435 6.62 -18.03 6.49
CA VAL A 435 5.35 -18.23 5.78
C VAL A 435 4.49 -19.22 6.56
N ARG A 436 3.22 -18.86 6.82
CA ARG A 436 2.23 -19.67 7.52
C ARG A 436 1.17 -20.23 6.58
N GLY A 437 1.13 -19.72 5.36
CA GLY A 437 0.24 -20.08 4.28
C GLY A 437 0.12 -18.99 3.23
N ALA A 438 -0.89 -19.09 2.36
CA ALA A 438 -1.06 -18.16 1.25
C ALA A 438 -2.52 -17.74 1.03
N SER A 439 -2.69 -16.60 0.33
CA SER A 439 -3.95 -16.17 -0.29
C SER A 439 -3.79 -16.22 -1.81
N VAL A 440 -4.66 -16.95 -2.49
CA VAL A 440 -4.60 -17.19 -3.93
C VAL A 440 -5.78 -16.50 -4.60
N PHE A 441 -5.54 -15.53 -5.48
CA PHE A 441 -6.61 -15.00 -6.31
C PHE A 441 -7.02 -16.04 -7.36
N GLY A 442 -8.20 -16.58 -7.20
CA GLY A 442 -8.71 -17.66 -8.03
C GLY A 442 -9.86 -18.40 -7.35
N PRO A 443 -10.46 -19.38 -8.05
CA PRO A 443 -11.47 -20.26 -7.48
C PRO A 443 -10.89 -21.16 -6.35
N PRO A 444 -11.74 -21.75 -5.48
CA PRO A 444 -11.30 -22.57 -4.37
C PRO A 444 -10.32 -23.69 -4.73
N GLU A 445 -10.47 -24.27 -5.92
CA GLU A 445 -9.61 -25.35 -6.44
C GLU A 445 -8.16 -24.90 -6.61
N ALA A 446 -7.92 -23.64 -6.99
CA ALA A 446 -6.57 -23.09 -7.11
C ALA A 446 -5.86 -23.06 -5.74
N ALA A 447 -6.55 -22.58 -4.72
CA ALA A 447 -6.00 -22.55 -3.36
C ALA A 447 -5.77 -23.97 -2.81
N ALA A 448 -6.68 -24.91 -3.10
CA ALA A 448 -6.55 -26.29 -2.65
C ALA A 448 -5.34 -27.01 -3.30
N ILE A 449 -4.97 -26.66 -4.54
CA ILE A 449 -3.74 -27.14 -5.19
C ILE A 449 -2.50 -26.61 -4.46
N VAL A 450 -2.44 -25.29 -4.24
CA VAL A 450 -1.32 -24.66 -3.53
C VAL A 450 -1.16 -25.23 -2.12
N ALA A 451 -2.27 -25.47 -1.41
CA ALA A 451 -2.26 -26.07 -0.07
C ALA A 451 -1.66 -27.48 -0.07
N GLN A 452 -1.86 -28.28 -1.14
CA GLN A 452 -1.26 -29.61 -1.23
C GLN A 452 0.27 -29.54 -1.34
N TYR A 453 0.82 -28.56 -2.06
CA TYR A 453 2.27 -28.36 -2.18
C TYR A 453 2.91 -27.86 -0.88
N PHE A 454 2.13 -27.32 0.06
CA PHE A 454 2.62 -26.95 1.39
C PHE A 454 2.68 -28.11 2.39
N LYS A 455 1.97 -29.21 2.15
CA LYS A 455 1.95 -30.38 3.08
C LYS A 455 3.34 -30.88 3.49
N PRO A 456 4.35 -30.99 2.60
CA PRO A 456 5.70 -31.41 2.99
C PRO A 456 6.38 -30.47 3.99
N PHE A 457 5.85 -29.28 4.22
CA PHE A 457 6.41 -28.24 5.08
C PHE A 457 5.53 -27.91 6.29
N GLU A 458 4.52 -28.73 6.57
CA GLU A 458 3.61 -28.54 7.72
C GLU A 458 4.39 -28.53 9.05
N GLU A 459 5.45 -29.30 9.16
CA GLU A 459 6.36 -29.30 10.31
C GLU A 459 7.07 -27.96 10.55
N TRP A 460 7.17 -27.11 9.51
CA TRP A 460 7.69 -25.73 9.60
C TRP A 460 6.58 -24.72 9.89
N GLY A 461 5.37 -25.19 10.13
CA GLY A 461 4.23 -24.36 10.52
C GLY A 461 3.48 -23.70 9.35
N ILE A 462 3.55 -24.29 8.15
CA ILE A 462 2.81 -23.84 6.95
C ILE A 462 1.57 -24.71 6.80
N TYR A 463 0.37 -24.12 6.87
CA TYR A 463 -0.85 -24.89 7.08
C TYR A 463 -1.82 -24.90 5.91
N GLY A 464 -1.64 -24.06 4.89
CA GLY A 464 -2.52 -24.12 3.75
C GLY A 464 -2.60 -22.85 2.91
N ALA A 465 -3.61 -22.80 2.07
CA ALA A 465 -3.92 -21.65 1.24
C ALA A 465 -5.43 -21.39 1.22
N ALA A 466 -5.82 -20.12 1.11
CA ALA A 466 -7.20 -19.70 0.99
C ALA A 466 -7.43 -19.00 -0.34
N ALA A 467 -8.58 -19.28 -0.97
CA ALA A 467 -8.99 -18.56 -2.19
C ALA A 467 -9.40 -17.13 -1.88
N SER A 468 -9.14 -16.23 -2.81
CA SER A 468 -9.54 -14.83 -2.77
C SER A 468 -10.27 -14.44 -4.06
N THR A 469 -11.32 -13.66 -3.90
CA THR A 469 -12.07 -13.04 -5.02
C THR A 469 -11.78 -11.54 -5.12
N ALA A 470 -10.86 -11.01 -4.30
CA ALA A 470 -10.61 -9.59 -4.21
C ALA A 470 -9.76 -9.09 -5.39
N ARG A 471 -10.37 -8.36 -6.31
CA ARG A 471 -9.73 -7.61 -7.39
C ARG A 471 -9.52 -6.16 -6.95
N VAL A 472 -8.72 -5.95 -5.91
CA VAL A 472 -8.50 -4.61 -5.34
C VAL A 472 -7.03 -4.25 -5.41
N GLU A 473 -6.75 -3.01 -5.77
CA GLU A 473 -5.43 -2.43 -5.56
C GLU A 473 -5.15 -2.38 -4.06
N GLY A 474 -4.01 -2.90 -3.67
CA GLY A 474 -3.58 -2.85 -2.29
C GLY A 474 -3.01 -4.17 -1.80
N GLY A 475 -2.26 -4.08 -0.74
CA GLY A 475 -1.45 -5.16 -0.23
C GLY A 475 -0.05 -5.02 -0.78
N SER A 476 0.28 -5.70 -1.84
CA SER A 476 1.57 -5.65 -2.51
C SER A 476 1.41 -6.05 -3.99
N ASP A 477 2.50 -6.28 -4.71
CA ASP A 477 2.55 -6.50 -6.17
C ASP A 477 1.68 -7.65 -6.69
N ASN A 478 1.33 -8.65 -5.87
CA ASN A 478 0.32 -9.65 -6.24
C ASN A 478 -1.06 -9.02 -6.51
N GLY A 479 -1.32 -7.83 -5.97
CA GLY A 479 -2.53 -7.04 -6.23
C GLY A 479 -2.65 -6.62 -7.68
N ALA A 480 -1.55 -6.27 -8.35
CA ALA A 480 -1.56 -5.90 -9.77
C ALA A 480 -2.05 -7.07 -10.66
N PHE A 481 -1.60 -8.29 -10.34
CA PHE A 481 -2.05 -9.51 -11.04
C PHE A 481 -3.54 -9.82 -10.74
N ALA A 482 -3.95 -9.73 -9.47
CA ALA A 482 -5.34 -9.96 -9.09
C ALA A 482 -6.30 -8.96 -9.74
N VAL A 483 -5.95 -7.67 -9.81
CA VAL A 483 -6.71 -6.64 -10.52
C VAL A 483 -6.85 -6.97 -12.01
N ALA A 484 -5.78 -7.48 -12.63
CA ALA A 484 -5.82 -7.93 -14.01
C ALA A 484 -6.65 -9.22 -14.23
N GLY A 485 -7.05 -9.92 -13.17
CA GLY A 485 -7.76 -11.20 -13.25
C GLY A 485 -6.83 -12.42 -13.38
N LEU A 486 -5.56 -12.26 -13.01
CA LEU A 486 -4.52 -13.30 -13.04
C LEU A 486 -4.27 -13.87 -11.65
N PRO A 487 -3.82 -15.15 -11.52
CA PRO A 487 -3.56 -15.78 -10.22
C PRO A 487 -2.38 -15.13 -9.50
N GLY A 488 -2.64 -14.03 -8.78
CA GLY A 488 -1.71 -13.42 -7.83
C GLY A 488 -1.80 -14.12 -6.48
N ILE A 489 -0.67 -14.57 -5.96
CA ILE A 489 -0.57 -15.29 -4.69
C ILE A 489 0.25 -14.47 -3.72
N GLY A 490 -0.38 -14.02 -2.63
CA GLY A 490 0.29 -13.32 -1.53
C GLY A 490 0.53 -14.27 -0.36
N THR A 491 1.67 -14.13 0.29
CA THR A 491 1.99 -14.91 1.49
C THR A 491 1.25 -14.40 2.72
N GLN A 492 1.18 -15.27 3.72
CA GLN A 492 0.79 -14.91 5.08
C GLN A 492 1.91 -15.33 6.00
N GLN A 493 2.57 -14.37 6.61
CA GLN A 493 3.76 -14.60 7.42
C GLN A 493 3.50 -14.30 8.90
N ASP A 494 4.39 -14.80 9.76
CA ASP A 494 4.45 -14.32 11.13
C ASP A 494 4.87 -12.85 11.12
N ASN A 495 4.20 -12.05 11.92
CA ASN A 495 4.44 -10.60 11.91
C ASN A 495 5.83 -10.22 12.43
N ILE A 496 6.38 -11.02 13.37
CA ILE A 496 7.57 -10.69 14.13
C ILE A 496 7.47 -9.25 14.70
N GLU A 497 8.12 -8.29 14.09
CA GLU A 497 8.06 -6.87 14.46
C GLU A 497 7.69 -5.98 13.25
N TYR A 498 7.27 -6.58 12.11
CA TYR A 498 7.08 -5.85 10.87
C TYR A 498 6.12 -4.68 11.03
N ASN A 499 4.86 -4.95 11.40
CA ASN A 499 3.84 -3.90 11.52
C ASN A 499 4.02 -2.95 12.73
N SER A 500 4.78 -3.36 13.74
CA SER A 500 4.96 -2.55 14.96
C SER A 500 6.23 -1.70 14.95
N THR A 501 7.27 -2.17 14.30
CA THR A 501 8.62 -1.64 14.49
C THR A 501 9.32 -1.30 13.18
N THR A 502 9.36 -2.21 12.18
CA THR A 502 10.23 -2.05 11.02
C THR A 502 9.56 -1.43 9.81
N TRP A 503 8.31 -1.75 9.51
CA TRP A 503 7.62 -1.28 8.32
C TRP A 503 7.67 0.25 8.14
N HIS A 504 8.33 0.73 7.09
CA HIS A 504 8.55 2.14 6.73
C HIS A 504 9.31 2.97 7.78
N THR A 505 10.17 2.36 8.58
CA THR A 505 10.81 3.07 9.70
C THR A 505 12.34 3.08 9.64
N ASN A 506 12.93 3.94 10.48
CA ASN A 506 14.37 4.00 10.70
C ASN A 506 14.96 2.77 11.42
N LEU A 507 14.14 1.77 11.75
CA LEU A 507 14.55 0.51 12.36
C LEU A 507 14.50 -0.67 11.39
N ASP A 508 14.23 -0.42 10.10
CA ASP A 508 14.21 -1.45 9.07
C ASP A 508 15.61 -1.75 8.56
N THR A 509 16.36 -2.51 9.34
CA THR A 509 17.77 -2.82 9.13
C THR A 509 18.04 -4.32 9.08
N TYR A 510 19.22 -4.70 8.55
CA TYR A 510 19.70 -6.07 8.40
C TYR A 510 19.57 -6.92 9.68
N GLU A 511 19.82 -6.33 10.86
CA GLU A 511 19.77 -7.02 12.16
C GLU A 511 18.35 -7.46 12.57
N ARG A 512 17.32 -7.01 11.85
CA ARG A 512 15.93 -7.42 12.08
C ARG A 512 15.52 -8.69 11.34
N ILE A 513 16.37 -9.18 10.46
CA ILE A 513 16.13 -10.42 9.74
C ILE A 513 16.28 -11.62 10.68
N VAL A 514 15.38 -12.58 10.57
CA VAL A 514 15.44 -13.89 11.25
C VAL A 514 15.93 -14.93 10.24
N PRO A 515 17.24 -15.29 10.24
CA PRO A 515 17.84 -16.09 9.16
C PRO A 515 17.15 -17.43 8.94
N GLU A 516 16.78 -18.13 10.01
CA GLU A 516 16.11 -19.44 9.90
C GLU A 516 14.77 -19.34 9.18
N ASP A 517 13.94 -18.34 9.51
CA ASP A 517 12.62 -18.16 8.89
C ASP A 517 12.74 -17.87 7.40
N VAL A 518 13.67 -16.99 7.01
CA VAL A 518 13.83 -16.61 5.60
C VAL A 518 14.48 -17.71 4.76
N MET A 519 15.36 -18.53 5.33
CA MET A 519 15.86 -19.75 4.68
C MET A 519 14.71 -20.74 4.42
N HIS A 520 13.84 -20.96 5.39
CA HIS A 520 12.64 -21.79 5.22
C HIS A 520 11.73 -21.23 4.11
N ASN A 521 11.51 -19.91 4.08
CA ASN A 521 10.70 -19.26 3.06
C ASN A 521 11.29 -19.45 1.65
N ALA A 522 12.62 -19.37 1.49
CA ALA A 522 13.28 -19.62 0.20
C ALA A 522 13.12 -21.07 -0.28
N VAL A 523 13.26 -22.04 0.62
CA VAL A 523 13.04 -23.46 0.34
C VAL A 523 11.60 -23.73 -0.09
N VAL A 524 10.63 -23.21 0.65
CA VAL A 524 9.20 -23.37 0.34
C VAL A 524 8.87 -22.72 -1.01
N THR A 525 9.38 -21.52 -1.26
CA THR A 525 9.21 -20.82 -2.53
C THR A 525 9.80 -21.63 -3.69
N ALA A 526 11.02 -22.14 -3.57
CA ALA A 526 11.65 -22.97 -4.60
C ALA A 526 10.81 -24.23 -4.89
N SER A 527 10.37 -24.93 -3.85
CA SER A 527 9.52 -26.13 -3.99
C SER A 527 8.19 -25.81 -4.66
N LEU A 528 7.47 -24.79 -4.19
CA LEU A 528 6.17 -24.39 -4.75
C LEU A 528 6.30 -24.02 -6.23
N MET A 529 7.29 -23.18 -6.58
CA MET A 529 7.48 -22.73 -7.96
C MET A 529 7.80 -23.89 -8.90
N LEU A 530 8.62 -24.85 -8.47
CA LEU A 530 8.93 -26.02 -9.27
C LEU A 530 7.70 -26.91 -9.49
N HIS A 531 6.91 -27.15 -8.44
CA HIS A 531 5.69 -27.97 -8.56
C HIS A 531 4.65 -27.30 -9.46
N LEU A 532 4.42 -25.99 -9.33
CA LEU A 532 3.54 -25.24 -10.24
C LEU A 532 4.06 -25.30 -11.68
N ALA A 533 5.36 -25.10 -11.88
CA ALA A 533 5.95 -25.16 -13.21
C ALA A 533 5.86 -26.55 -13.85
N ASN A 534 5.81 -27.63 -13.05
CA ASN A 534 5.79 -29.01 -13.52
C ASN A 534 4.37 -29.62 -13.64
N ARG A 535 3.32 -28.89 -13.24
CA ARG A 535 1.94 -29.35 -13.44
C ARG A 535 1.61 -29.50 -14.92
N ASP A 536 0.80 -30.50 -15.26
CA ASP A 536 0.31 -30.65 -16.63
C ASP A 536 -0.59 -29.48 -17.03
N GLN A 537 -1.49 -29.09 -16.12
CA GLN A 537 -2.43 -27.98 -16.30
C GLN A 537 -2.02 -26.79 -15.44
N MET A 538 -2.30 -25.58 -15.91
CA MET A 538 -2.17 -24.36 -15.11
C MET A 538 -3.13 -24.36 -13.93
N LEU A 539 -2.90 -23.49 -12.94
CA LEU A 539 -3.85 -23.26 -11.86
C LEU A 539 -5.22 -22.86 -12.42
N PRO A 540 -6.32 -23.37 -11.84
CA PRO A 540 -7.67 -22.93 -12.19
C PRO A 540 -7.82 -21.42 -12.04
N ARG A 541 -8.50 -20.81 -13.01
CA ARG A 541 -8.85 -19.38 -13.01
C ARG A 541 -10.36 -19.21 -13.01
N PHE A 542 -10.81 -18.05 -12.62
CA PHE A 542 -12.21 -17.68 -12.86
C PHE A 542 -12.52 -17.70 -14.36
N ALA A 543 -13.64 -18.30 -14.75
CA ALA A 543 -14.17 -18.17 -16.09
C ALA A 543 -14.54 -16.70 -16.35
N PRO A 544 -14.56 -16.23 -17.61
CA PRO A 544 -14.85 -14.83 -17.92
C PRO A 544 -16.18 -14.33 -17.35
N ASP A 545 -17.21 -15.18 -17.33
CA ASP A 545 -18.55 -14.89 -16.77
C ASP A 545 -18.62 -14.97 -15.23
N ALA A 546 -17.64 -15.61 -14.61
CA ALA A 546 -17.50 -15.76 -13.15
C ALA A 546 -16.40 -14.86 -12.58
N MET A 547 -15.74 -14.04 -13.41
CA MET A 547 -14.67 -13.15 -12.97
C MET A 547 -15.21 -12.12 -11.96
N PRO A 548 -14.66 -12.04 -10.74
CA PRO A 548 -15.06 -11.04 -9.77
C PRO A 548 -14.93 -9.62 -10.34
N PRO A 549 -15.88 -8.72 -10.10
CA PRO A 549 -15.80 -7.35 -10.60
C PRO A 549 -14.68 -6.58 -9.90
N VAL A 550 -14.03 -5.67 -10.60
CA VAL A 550 -13.19 -4.64 -9.96
C VAL A 550 -14.13 -3.72 -9.19
N PRO A 551 -13.97 -3.54 -7.87
CA PRO A 551 -14.88 -2.71 -7.08
C PRO A 551 -14.93 -1.27 -7.59
N ALA A 552 -16.12 -0.79 -7.93
CA ALA A 552 -16.33 0.61 -8.28
C ALA A 552 -15.90 1.53 -7.11
N GLY A 553 -14.97 2.46 -7.35
CA GLY A 553 -14.57 3.48 -6.39
C GLY A 553 -13.46 3.10 -5.40
N ARG A 554 -12.76 1.97 -5.58
CA ARG A 554 -11.50 1.65 -4.90
C ARG A 554 -10.30 1.48 -5.82
N GLY A 555 -10.49 1.68 -7.11
CA GLY A 555 -9.42 1.82 -8.09
C GLY A 555 -8.80 3.21 -7.99
N GLY A 556 -8.03 3.44 -6.95
CA GLY A 556 -7.35 4.68 -6.66
C GLY A 556 -6.05 4.39 -5.93
N GLY A 557 -5.30 3.43 -6.40
CA GLY A 557 -3.85 3.40 -6.23
C GLY A 557 -3.31 4.66 -6.89
N ARG A 558 -2.49 5.42 -6.19
CA ARG A 558 -1.91 6.69 -6.65
C ARG A 558 -0.93 6.53 -7.84
N GLY A 559 -1.06 5.47 -8.62
CA GLY A 559 -0.18 5.19 -9.73
C GLY A 559 -0.87 4.38 -10.81
N ALA A 560 -1.40 5.01 -11.75
CA ALA A 560 -1.58 4.80 -13.19
C ALA A 560 -2.76 5.65 -13.62
N GLY A 561 -2.55 6.58 -14.53
CA GLY A 561 -3.58 7.45 -15.03
C GLY A 561 -4.80 6.65 -15.46
N ALA A 562 -5.90 6.73 -14.70
CA ALA A 562 -7.19 6.73 -15.34
C ALA A 562 -7.15 7.95 -16.25
N ASP A 563 -7.28 7.73 -17.56
CA ASP A 563 -7.35 8.78 -18.55
C ASP A 563 -8.63 9.59 -18.33
N GLY A 564 -8.62 10.52 -17.38
CA GLY A 564 -9.72 11.44 -17.16
C GLY A 564 -9.92 11.88 -15.69
N PRO A 565 -10.51 13.07 -15.50
CA PRO A 565 -10.89 13.55 -14.19
C PRO A 565 -12.08 12.74 -13.65
N THR A 566 -12.18 12.62 -12.30
CA THR A 566 -13.32 11.97 -11.62
C THR A 566 -14.01 12.97 -10.69
N ALA A 567 -15.35 13.02 -10.72
CA ALA A 567 -16.16 13.77 -9.78
C ALA A 567 -16.62 12.86 -8.62
N ALA A 568 -16.01 13.00 -7.47
CA ALA A 568 -16.29 12.17 -6.29
C ALA A 568 -17.66 12.53 -5.65
N PRO A 569 -18.36 11.57 -5.03
CA PRO A 569 -19.56 11.89 -4.27
C PRO A 569 -19.23 12.65 -2.98
N HIS A 570 -20.04 13.68 -2.65
CA HIS A 570 -19.90 14.47 -1.41
C HIS A 570 -21.20 14.47 -0.60
N VAL A 571 -21.08 14.64 0.71
CA VAL A 571 -22.22 14.82 1.63
C VAL A 571 -21.95 16.02 2.52
N TYR A 572 -22.93 16.95 2.56
CA TYR A 572 -22.89 18.15 3.39
C TYR A 572 -24.16 18.28 4.23
N SER A 573 -24.10 19.12 5.28
CA SER A 573 -25.26 19.52 6.07
C SER A 573 -25.48 21.03 5.95
N ALA A 574 -26.74 21.43 5.85
CA ALA A 574 -27.14 22.82 5.82
C ALA A 574 -28.25 23.10 6.85
N ALA A 575 -28.26 24.29 7.42
CA ALA A 575 -29.35 24.72 8.28
C ALA A 575 -30.55 25.18 7.43
N LYS A 576 -31.78 24.92 7.91
CA LYS A 576 -33.01 25.37 7.26
C LYS A 576 -32.97 26.87 6.97
N ALA A 577 -33.30 27.21 5.74
CA ALA A 577 -33.36 28.60 5.25
C ALA A 577 -32.04 29.39 5.33
N LYS A 578 -30.89 28.73 5.58
CA LYS A 578 -29.59 29.37 5.58
C LYS A 578 -28.70 28.85 4.44
N PRO A 579 -28.01 29.73 3.69
CA PRO A 579 -27.06 29.27 2.69
C PRO A 579 -25.91 28.47 3.33
N LEU A 580 -25.51 27.38 2.67
CA LEU A 580 -24.29 26.63 2.95
C LEU A 580 -23.22 27.09 1.97
N ALA A 581 -22.17 27.72 2.46
CA ALA A 581 -20.99 28.08 1.67
C ALA A 581 -19.90 27.03 1.89
N VAL A 582 -19.38 26.47 0.80
CA VAL A 582 -18.24 25.56 0.79
C VAL A 582 -17.14 26.19 -0.04
N HIS A 583 -16.00 26.47 0.60
CA HIS A 583 -14.86 27.07 -0.07
C HIS A 583 -14.08 26.05 -0.92
N ALA A 584 -13.33 26.58 -1.91
CA ALA A 584 -12.39 25.76 -2.69
C ALA A 584 -11.40 25.02 -1.76
N PRO A 585 -11.00 23.77 -2.13
CA PRO A 585 -11.30 23.06 -3.38
C PRO A 585 -12.68 22.35 -3.41
N GLY A 586 -13.48 22.39 -2.34
CA GLY A 586 -14.85 21.92 -2.27
C GLY A 586 -15.17 20.69 -3.11
N LEU A 587 -15.82 20.90 -4.27
CA LEU A 587 -16.19 19.83 -5.22
C LEU A 587 -14.98 19.11 -5.84
N LEU A 588 -13.83 19.74 -5.93
CA LEU A 588 -12.61 19.15 -6.48
C LEU A 588 -11.89 18.22 -5.50
N GLY A 589 -12.20 18.32 -4.19
CA GLY A 589 -11.61 17.48 -3.16
C GLY A 589 -10.09 17.63 -3.02
N VAL A 590 -9.46 16.77 -2.21
CA VAL A 590 -8.01 16.76 -1.97
C VAL A 590 -7.18 16.30 -3.17
N GLY A 591 -7.80 15.78 -4.21
CA GLY A 591 -7.15 15.32 -5.45
C GLY A 591 -7.17 16.35 -6.58
N ALA A 592 -7.45 17.62 -6.30
CA ALA A 592 -7.71 18.69 -7.28
C ALA A 592 -6.57 19.01 -8.28
N ARG A 593 -5.47 18.25 -8.25
CA ARG A 593 -4.37 18.36 -9.21
C ARG A 593 -3.88 16.97 -9.60
N ALA A 594 -4.62 16.30 -10.47
CA ALA A 594 -4.05 15.20 -11.22
C ALA A 594 -3.27 15.78 -12.40
N GLY A 595 -1.94 15.70 -12.38
CA GLY A 595 -1.12 15.98 -13.55
C GLY A 595 -0.84 17.45 -13.87
N GLY A 596 -0.74 18.35 -12.89
CA GLY A 596 -0.33 19.75 -13.14
C GLY A 596 -1.34 20.60 -13.94
N ALA A 597 -2.34 19.98 -14.57
CA ALA A 597 -3.40 20.68 -15.24
C ALA A 597 -4.40 21.26 -14.22
N VAL A 598 -4.82 22.48 -14.42
CA VAL A 598 -5.85 23.12 -13.59
C VAL A 598 -7.13 22.30 -13.71
N MET A 599 -7.62 21.76 -12.57
CA MET A 599 -8.93 21.13 -12.51
C MET A 599 -9.99 22.19 -12.26
N THR A 600 -11.11 22.08 -12.96
CA THR A 600 -12.26 22.95 -12.74
C THR A 600 -13.50 22.13 -12.47
N ALA A 601 -14.38 22.61 -11.57
CA ALA A 601 -15.68 22.01 -11.29
C ALA A 601 -16.80 22.83 -11.92
N ALA A 602 -17.83 22.13 -12.44
CA ALA A 602 -19.03 22.77 -12.94
C ALA A 602 -20.28 21.99 -12.50
N VAL A 603 -21.29 22.69 -12.00
CA VAL A 603 -22.59 22.08 -11.65
C VAL A 603 -23.36 21.78 -12.96
N VAL A 604 -23.75 20.53 -13.13
CA VAL A 604 -24.49 20.04 -14.31
C VAL A 604 -25.94 19.70 -14.02
N GLY A 605 -26.30 19.49 -12.76
CA GLY A 605 -27.69 19.26 -12.32
C GLY A 605 -27.99 20.05 -11.06
N GLN A 606 -29.05 20.88 -11.07
CA GLN A 606 -29.46 21.68 -9.92
C GLN A 606 -30.23 20.84 -8.89
N PRO A 607 -30.21 21.19 -7.60
CA PRO A 607 -30.99 20.53 -6.56
C PRO A 607 -32.48 20.81 -6.71
N ALA A 608 -33.33 19.88 -6.29
CA ALA A 608 -34.78 20.00 -6.40
C ALA A 608 -35.40 21.00 -5.39
N HIS A 609 -34.77 21.15 -4.23
CA HIS A 609 -35.31 21.93 -3.10
C HIS A 609 -34.40 23.08 -2.70
N GLY A 610 -33.58 23.58 -3.63
CA GLY A 610 -32.65 24.68 -3.41
C GLY A 610 -32.04 25.20 -4.70
N LYS A 611 -31.00 26.01 -4.54
CA LYS A 611 -30.18 26.51 -5.66
C LYS A 611 -28.71 26.34 -5.28
N VAL A 612 -27.89 25.87 -6.23
CA VAL A 612 -26.44 25.81 -6.07
C VAL A 612 -25.76 26.70 -7.12
N VAL A 613 -24.73 27.44 -6.66
CA VAL A 613 -23.80 28.19 -7.50
C VAL A 613 -22.40 27.74 -7.13
N ALA A 614 -21.61 27.28 -8.10
CA ALA A 614 -20.23 26.86 -7.88
C ALA A 614 -19.26 27.74 -8.64
N THR A 615 -18.02 27.82 -8.12
CA THR A 615 -16.88 28.45 -8.77
C THR A 615 -15.98 27.39 -9.40
N PRO A 616 -15.24 27.72 -10.49
CA PRO A 616 -14.40 26.75 -11.18
C PRO A 616 -13.35 26.08 -10.30
N ASP A 617 -12.91 26.70 -9.23
CA ASP A 617 -11.96 26.16 -8.24
C ASP A 617 -12.59 25.14 -7.26
N GLY A 618 -13.89 24.81 -7.47
CA GLY A 618 -14.63 23.81 -6.71
C GLY A 618 -15.39 24.37 -5.50
N GLY A 619 -15.26 25.66 -5.17
CA GLY A 619 -16.11 26.30 -4.17
C GLY A 619 -17.58 26.33 -4.61
N PHE A 620 -18.54 26.32 -3.68
CA PHE A 620 -19.96 26.46 -4.02
C PHE A 620 -20.78 27.05 -2.87
N VAL A 621 -21.91 27.63 -3.22
CA VAL A 621 -22.95 28.04 -2.26
C VAL A 621 -24.25 27.32 -2.60
N TYR A 622 -24.76 26.53 -1.66
CA TYR A 622 -26.09 25.94 -1.74
C TYR A 622 -27.06 26.72 -0.87
N THR A 623 -28.16 27.15 -1.45
CA THR A 623 -29.22 27.90 -0.75
C THR A 623 -30.49 27.04 -0.74
N PRO A 624 -30.91 26.46 0.39
CA PRO A 624 -32.13 25.70 0.48
C PRO A 624 -33.37 26.58 0.33
N SER A 625 -34.46 26.02 -0.18
CA SER A 625 -35.77 26.65 -0.15
C SER A 625 -36.22 26.89 1.29
N ALA A 626 -36.85 28.02 1.59
CA ALA A 626 -37.09 28.51 2.95
C ALA A 626 -37.84 27.52 3.89
N SER A 627 -38.71 26.68 3.34
CA SER A 627 -39.50 25.70 4.11
C SER A 627 -38.91 24.30 4.11
N PHE A 628 -37.88 24.03 3.29
CA PHE A 628 -37.38 22.68 3.07
C PHE A 628 -36.54 22.17 4.24
N VAL A 629 -36.82 20.93 4.67
CA VAL A 629 -36.02 20.12 5.58
C VAL A 629 -35.99 18.71 5.00
N GLY A 630 -34.85 18.08 4.91
CA GLY A 630 -34.67 16.76 4.31
C GLY A 630 -33.40 16.66 3.48
N THR A 631 -33.33 15.67 2.62
CA THR A 631 -32.17 15.42 1.77
C THR A 631 -32.41 15.99 0.36
N ASP A 632 -31.53 16.86 -0.09
CA ASP A 632 -31.48 17.39 -1.46
C ASP A 632 -30.21 16.93 -2.18
N THR A 633 -30.21 16.91 -3.50
CA THR A 633 -29.07 16.44 -4.29
C THR A 633 -28.83 17.29 -5.52
N PHE A 634 -27.57 17.52 -5.84
CA PHE A 634 -27.17 18.10 -7.13
C PHE A 634 -26.00 17.31 -7.74
N THR A 635 -25.71 17.54 -9.01
CA THR A 635 -24.61 16.87 -9.71
C THR A 635 -23.63 17.86 -10.31
N TYR A 636 -22.37 17.45 -10.40
CA TYR A 636 -21.29 18.26 -10.94
C TYR A 636 -20.32 17.41 -11.74
N THR A 637 -19.55 18.04 -12.61
CA THR A 637 -18.43 17.43 -13.36
C THR A 637 -17.12 18.11 -13.01
N VAL A 638 -16.03 17.39 -13.24
CA VAL A 638 -14.66 17.90 -13.10
C VAL A 638 -14.00 17.85 -14.48
N THR A 639 -13.35 18.95 -14.86
CA THR A 639 -12.61 19.03 -16.13
C THR A 639 -11.13 19.30 -15.85
N THR A 640 -10.23 18.61 -16.54
CA THR A 640 -8.79 18.83 -16.52
C THR A 640 -8.18 18.45 -17.87
N GLY A 641 -7.26 19.25 -18.40
CA GLY A 641 -6.58 18.96 -19.66
C GLY A 641 -7.50 18.74 -20.87
N GLY A 642 -8.72 19.30 -20.85
CA GLY A 642 -9.72 19.10 -21.91
C GLY A 642 -10.61 17.87 -21.76
N ALA A 643 -10.33 16.98 -20.81
CA ALA A 643 -11.17 15.83 -20.47
C ALA A 643 -12.17 16.20 -19.36
N THR A 644 -13.42 15.72 -19.43
CA THR A 644 -14.48 15.96 -18.44
C THR A 644 -14.95 14.63 -17.85
N SER A 645 -15.13 14.60 -16.52
CA SER A 645 -15.60 13.42 -15.80
C SER A 645 -17.05 13.08 -16.08
N GLU A 646 -17.45 11.85 -15.74
CA GLU A 646 -18.84 11.54 -15.45
C GLU A 646 -19.36 12.42 -14.31
N ALA A 647 -20.70 12.56 -14.20
CA ALA A 647 -21.32 13.42 -13.20
C ALA A 647 -21.24 12.81 -11.80
N GLY A 648 -20.56 13.48 -10.87
CA GLY A 648 -20.52 13.17 -9.44
C GLY A 648 -21.75 13.71 -8.71
N ARG A 649 -22.20 13.00 -7.65
CA ARG A 649 -23.37 13.40 -6.85
C ARG A 649 -22.95 14.11 -5.57
N VAL A 650 -23.60 15.22 -5.27
CA VAL A 650 -23.54 15.90 -3.98
C VAL A 650 -24.86 15.74 -3.28
N THR A 651 -24.83 15.30 -2.02
CA THR A 651 -26.00 15.19 -1.14
C THR A 651 -25.91 16.27 -0.08
N VAL A 652 -27.00 17.04 0.11
CA VAL A 652 -27.11 18.06 1.16
C VAL A 652 -28.26 17.70 2.08
N VAL A 653 -27.95 17.45 3.37
CA VAL A 653 -28.96 17.19 4.40
C VAL A 653 -29.32 18.53 5.05
N VAL A 654 -30.52 19.04 4.79
CA VAL A 654 -31.05 20.27 5.38
C VAL A 654 -31.80 19.93 6.68
N LYS A 655 -31.37 20.54 7.80
CA LYS A 655 -31.93 20.33 9.14
C LYS A 655 -32.54 21.59 9.72
#